data_17b725d6e7dea1c85de00aec8d84a109
#
_entry.id   17b725d6e7dea1c85de00aec8d84a109
#
_cell.length_a   1.000
_cell.length_b   1.000
_cell.length_c   1.000
_cell.angle_alpha   90.00
_cell.angle_beta   90.00
_cell.angle_gamma   90.00
#
_symmetry.space_group_name_H-M   'P 1'
#
loop_
_entity.id
_entity.type
_entity.pdbx_description
1 polymer ?
#
loop_
_entity_poly.entity_id
_entity_poly.type
_entity_poly.pdbx_seq_one_letter_code
_entity_poly.pdbx_strand_id
1 'polypeptide(L)'
;KSAFELLTDEKVILRMLTEILVQNLAEYPTESDVKNARTLITYCKNMLLSEEEIRELGKEEGIPLWEIYSAYNRYLKQNSFMDYDDQMIYAYRMLKGSPELLKFYQEKYRYICVDEAQDTSKIQHIIIGLLAGERGNLFMVGDEDQSIYGFRAAYPEALLNFTKEHPGAKELVMDQNYRSNARIVAVADHFIQHNKLRHRKHMVPTKAEEAEIHYISLKNRAAQYTYLRKVAQNHEVETAVLYRDNESVLPLIDQLERQQIPYRIKSTDMAFFTHRVVTDVTNIMRFALNPYDTELFLRIYFKCQTYLKKNQAQQLCRISEERHIPVLEAAEYAEGLNGMVLGKCRAFATHLRNMLKEAPSRVLFRIETPLGYGEYLERNNMDDNKLFILKLLSYEEVSIGSFLGRLEYLQNMLREKRPDYDSNFILSTIHSSKGLEYEEVYLMDVCDGVFPDKVVYSKKATPQEKKEFEEERRLFYVGMTRAKSVLHIFRLSEETSSFIREMTPVKVERVEGVKPDSLKLPNRVKRQDEKRVEGTKQDQGKIRLKPNNTELYSVKSGSAQPDQTLRSTEIQLVIGERVEQMKYGMGVISDAVYHADGITGKFTVIFDSGLEKNFLYPVAFQMGMRIVTEEETGKEGQA
;
A
#
# COMPACT_ATOMS: atom_id res chain seq x y z
N LYS A 1 -41.49 -19.81 20.89
CA LYS A 1 -40.73 -18.60 20.50
C LYS A 1 -39.35 -19.09 20.16
N SER A 2 -38.97 -19.18 18.87
CA SER A 2 -37.63 -19.48 18.46
C SER A 2 -36.76 -18.31 18.91
N ALA A 3 -35.82 -18.58 19.80
CA ALA A 3 -34.78 -17.60 20.12
C ALA A 3 -33.80 -17.53 18.94
N PHE A 4 -33.38 -16.33 18.57
CA PHE A 4 -32.29 -16.16 17.60
C PHE A 4 -30.99 -16.69 18.23
N GLU A 5 -30.21 -17.41 17.41
CA GLU A 5 -28.91 -17.87 17.79
C GLU A 5 -27.83 -16.90 17.26
N LEU A 6 -26.82 -16.59 18.09
CA LEU A 6 -25.74 -15.72 17.69
C LEU A 6 -24.79 -16.49 16.76
N LEU A 7 -24.66 -16.03 15.52
CA LEU A 7 -23.78 -16.61 14.54
C LEU A 7 -22.33 -16.13 14.76
N THR A 8 -21.52 -17.00 15.35
CA THR A 8 -20.10 -16.73 15.67
C THR A 8 -19.12 -17.54 14.84
N ASP A 9 -19.58 -18.57 14.11
CA ASP A 9 -18.72 -19.40 13.30
C ASP A 9 -18.31 -18.66 12.01
N GLU A 10 -17.06 -18.23 11.98
CA GLU A 10 -16.44 -17.53 10.84
C GLU A 10 -16.56 -18.32 9.53
N LYS A 11 -16.44 -19.65 9.57
CA LYS A 11 -16.51 -20.49 8.36
C LYS A 11 -17.91 -20.48 7.77
N VAL A 12 -18.93 -20.46 8.62
CA VAL A 12 -20.32 -20.38 8.18
C VAL A 12 -20.60 -19.01 7.57
N ILE A 13 -20.12 -17.94 8.22
CA ILE A 13 -20.27 -16.56 7.71
C ILE A 13 -19.59 -16.41 6.34
N LEU A 14 -18.33 -16.84 6.22
CA LEU A 14 -17.59 -16.73 4.98
C LEU A 14 -18.25 -17.53 3.84
N ARG A 15 -18.69 -18.76 4.13
CA ARG A 15 -19.36 -19.60 3.14
C ARG A 15 -20.66 -18.96 2.66
N MET A 16 -21.51 -18.51 3.58
CA MET A 16 -22.77 -17.83 3.26
C MET A 16 -22.54 -16.58 2.42
N LEU A 17 -21.60 -15.73 2.81
CA LEU A 17 -21.28 -14.51 2.06
C LEU A 17 -20.72 -14.86 0.67
N THR A 18 -19.89 -15.88 0.56
CA THR A 18 -19.39 -16.36 -0.74
C THR A 18 -20.55 -16.78 -1.65
N GLU A 19 -21.52 -17.54 -1.14
CA GLU A 19 -22.70 -17.96 -1.91
C GLU A 19 -23.55 -16.77 -2.38
N ILE A 20 -23.72 -15.76 -1.50
CA ILE A 20 -24.45 -14.51 -1.83
C ILE A 20 -23.68 -13.73 -2.91
N LEU A 21 -22.37 -13.58 -2.77
CA LEU A 21 -21.56 -12.84 -3.73
C LEU A 21 -21.51 -13.51 -5.10
N VAL A 22 -21.40 -14.84 -5.16
CA VAL A 22 -21.48 -15.61 -6.42
C VAL A 22 -22.77 -15.32 -7.20
N GLN A 23 -23.88 -15.10 -6.51
CA GLN A 23 -25.16 -14.80 -7.14
C GLN A 23 -25.28 -13.34 -7.62
N ASN A 24 -24.49 -12.42 -7.04
CA ASN A 24 -24.63 -10.98 -7.25
C ASN A 24 -23.46 -10.35 -8.01
N LEU A 25 -22.29 -11.02 -8.10
CA LEU A 25 -21.12 -10.52 -8.81
C LEU A 25 -20.93 -11.21 -10.16
N ALA A 26 -20.32 -10.51 -11.08
CA ALA A 26 -20.00 -11.05 -12.42
C ALA A 26 -18.83 -12.06 -12.39
N GLU A 27 -17.92 -11.91 -11.44
CA GLU A 27 -16.76 -12.78 -11.25
C GLU A 27 -16.89 -13.55 -9.93
N TYR A 28 -16.21 -14.71 -9.85
CA TYR A 28 -16.15 -15.48 -8.61
C TYR A 28 -15.42 -14.66 -7.53
N PRO A 29 -16.01 -14.49 -6.32
CA PRO A 29 -15.43 -13.67 -5.29
C PRO A 29 -14.15 -14.28 -4.71
N THR A 30 -13.19 -13.44 -4.41
CA THR A 30 -12.01 -13.80 -3.62
C THR A 30 -12.32 -13.74 -2.12
N GLU A 31 -11.46 -14.29 -1.27
CA GLU A 31 -11.60 -14.15 0.19
C GLU A 31 -11.57 -12.68 0.63
N SER A 32 -10.79 -11.85 -0.07
CA SER A 32 -10.75 -10.40 0.17
C SER A 32 -12.08 -9.73 -0.15
N ASP A 33 -12.75 -10.11 -1.26
CA ASP A 33 -14.06 -9.57 -1.61
C ASP A 33 -15.12 -9.93 -0.54
N VAL A 34 -15.05 -11.15 0.00
CA VAL A 34 -15.95 -11.61 1.06
C VAL A 34 -15.74 -10.82 2.35
N LYS A 35 -14.49 -10.57 2.74
CA LYS A 35 -14.14 -9.77 3.92
C LYS A 35 -14.57 -8.31 3.75
N ASN A 36 -14.39 -7.73 2.56
CA ASN A 36 -14.83 -6.37 2.27
C ASN A 36 -16.36 -6.25 2.35
N ALA A 37 -17.12 -7.16 1.72
CA ALA A 37 -18.56 -7.17 1.79
C ALA A 37 -19.07 -7.27 3.25
N ARG A 38 -18.42 -8.08 4.09
CA ARG A 38 -18.72 -8.17 5.53
C ARG A 38 -18.51 -6.84 6.24
N THR A 39 -17.39 -6.16 5.97
CA THR A 39 -17.08 -4.84 6.56
C THR A 39 -18.14 -3.81 6.17
N LEU A 40 -18.54 -3.77 4.91
CA LEU A 40 -19.59 -2.87 4.43
C LEU A 40 -20.96 -3.16 5.05
N ILE A 41 -21.32 -4.44 5.24
CA ILE A 41 -22.57 -4.82 5.94
C ILE A 41 -22.54 -4.33 7.39
N THR A 42 -21.43 -4.56 8.10
CA THR A 42 -21.24 -4.04 9.46
C THR A 42 -21.37 -2.51 9.51
N TYR A 43 -20.73 -1.81 8.56
CA TYR A 43 -20.85 -0.36 8.44
C TYR A 43 -22.30 0.09 8.26
N CYS A 44 -23.02 -0.50 7.31
CA CYS A 44 -24.44 -0.17 7.08
C CYS A 44 -25.31 -0.35 8.32
N LYS A 45 -25.10 -1.45 9.06
CA LYS A 45 -25.85 -1.76 10.29
C LYS A 45 -25.55 -0.76 11.41
N ASN A 46 -24.28 -0.47 11.64
CA ASN A 46 -23.83 0.39 12.72
C ASN A 46 -24.13 1.88 12.48
N MET A 47 -24.14 2.31 11.22
CA MET A 47 -24.55 3.66 10.82
C MET A 47 -26.06 3.81 10.66
N LEU A 48 -26.85 2.73 10.72
CA LEU A 48 -28.30 2.71 10.48
C LEU A 48 -28.66 3.33 9.12
N LEU A 49 -27.93 2.95 8.07
CA LEU A 49 -28.14 3.51 6.73
C LEU A 49 -29.49 3.08 6.15
N SER A 50 -30.14 4.00 5.43
CA SER A 50 -31.34 3.73 4.63
C SER A 50 -30.98 2.93 3.37
N GLU A 51 -31.99 2.41 2.66
CA GLU A 51 -31.78 1.72 1.37
C GLU A 51 -31.06 2.60 0.36
N GLU A 52 -31.47 3.87 0.26
CA GLU A 52 -30.88 4.83 -0.66
C GLU A 52 -29.41 5.07 -0.37
N GLU A 53 -29.05 5.25 0.91
CA GLU A 53 -27.66 5.44 1.35
C GLU A 53 -26.81 4.18 1.08
N ILE A 54 -27.37 2.97 1.31
CA ILE A 54 -26.67 1.70 1.01
C ILE A 54 -26.44 1.54 -0.50
N ARG A 55 -27.41 1.92 -1.34
CA ARG A 55 -27.27 1.87 -2.79
C ARG A 55 -26.21 2.86 -3.29
N GLU A 56 -26.13 4.03 -2.70
CA GLU A 56 -25.13 5.03 -3.04
C GLU A 56 -23.71 4.54 -2.67
N LEU A 57 -23.54 4.05 -1.44
CA LEU A 57 -22.30 3.43 -1.00
C LEU A 57 -21.90 2.25 -1.92
N GLY A 58 -22.87 1.44 -2.34
CA GLY A 58 -22.61 0.34 -3.28
C GLY A 58 -22.11 0.81 -4.65
N LYS A 59 -22.55 1.97 -5.15
CA LYS A 59 -22.04 2.56 -6.39
C LYS A 59 -20.59 3.04 -6.23
N GLU A 60 -20.26 3.66 -5.10
CA GLU A 60 -18.90 4.09 -4.77
C GLU A 60 -17.93 2.90 -4.70
N GLU A 61 -18.37 1.80 -4.07
CA GLU A 61 -17.60 0.56 -3.94
C GLU A 61 -17.65 -0.35 -5.19
N GLY A 62 -18.44 -0.01 -6.19
CA GLY A 62 -18.58 -0.78 -7.43
C GLY A 62 -19.26 -2.16 -7.28
N ILE A 63 -20.09 -2.34 -6.24
CA ILE A 63 -20.81 -3.59 -5.96
C ILE A 63 -22.29 -3.35 -5.73
N PRO A 64 -23.18 -4.35 -5.99
CA PRO A 64 -24.61 -4.26 -5.68
C PRO A 64 -24.87 -4.46 -4.18
N LEU A 65 -24.42 -3.50 -3.36
CA LEU A 65 -24.37 -3.64 -1.89
C LEU A 65 -25.74 -3.85 -1.27
N TRP A 66 -26.79 -3.19 -1.78
CA TRP A 66 -28.14 -3.37 -1.24
C TRP A 66 -28.68 -4.79 -1.45
N GLU A 67 -28.43 -5.37 -2.60
CA GLU A 67 -28.84 -6.73 -2.94
C GLU A 67 -28.10 -7.73 -2.04
N ILE A 68 -26.80 -7.53 -1.83
CA ILE A 68 -25.95 -8.34 -0.93
C ILE A 68 -26.42 -8.19 0.52
N TYR A 69 -26.62 -6.98 1.00
CA TYR A 69 -27.10 -6.66 2.36
C TYR A 69 -28.48 -7.29 2.63
N SER A 70 -29.38 -7.17 1.67
CA SER A 70 -30.75 -7.73 1.78
C SER A 70 -30.75 -9.24 1.78
N ALA A 71 -29.91 -9.88 0.95
CA ALA A 71 -29.76 -11.34 0.93
C ALA A 71 -29.15 -11.86 2.23
N TYR A 72 -28.12 -11.18 2.76
CA TYR A 72 -27.51 -11.49 4.04
C TYR A 72 -28.53 -11.47 5.20
N ASN A 73 -29.27 -10.37 5.34
CA ASN A 73 -30.26 -10.25 6.41
C ASN A 73 -31.43 -11.24 6.26
N ARG A 74 -31.80 -11.57 5.02
CA ARG A 74 -32.82 -12.61 4.73
C ARG A 74 -32.35 -13.97 5.18
N TYR A 75 -31.09 -14.33 4.89
CA TYR A 75 -30.48 -15.59 5.31
C TYR A 75 -30.45 -15.71 6.84
N LEU A 76 -29.98 -14.68 7.55
CA LEU A 76 -29.96 -14.67 9.01
C LEU A 76 -31.37 -14.89 9.57
N LYS A 77 -32.36 -14.17 9.06
CA LYS A 77 -33.77 -14.27 9.52
C LYS A 77 -34.37 -15.66 9.24
N GLN A 78 -34.12 -16.25 8.07
CA GLN A 78 -34.65 -17.56 7.69
C GLN A 78 -34.09 -18.68 8.55
N ASN A 79 -32.84 -18.56 8.98
CA ASN A 79 -32.17 -19.55 9.81
C ASN A 79 -32.24 -19.25 11.31
N SER A 80 -33.02 -18.24 11.73
CA SER A 80 -33.08 -17.79 13.11
C SER A 80 -31.70 -17.41 13.70
N PHE A 81 -30.83 -16.87 12.88
CA PHE A 81 -29.54 -16.32 13.29
C PHE A 81 -29.58 -14.81 13.50
N MET A 82 -28.64 -14.30 14.29
CA MET A 82 -28.28 -12.89 14.37
C MET A 82 -26.77 -12.78 14.49
N ASP A 83 -26.19 -11.70 13.95
CA ASP A 83 -24.80 -11.35 14.17
C ASP A 83 -24.64 -10.36 15.34
N TYR A 84 -23.41 -9.95 15.64
CA TYR A 84 -23.13 -8.98 16.71
C TYR A 84 -23.75 -7.60 16.43
N ASP A 85 -23.83 -7.18 15.17
CA ASP A 85 -24.42 -5.89 14.78
C ASP A 85 -25.93 -5.93 14.95
N ASP A 86 -26.58 -7.08 14.67
CA ASP A 86 -27.98 -7.29 14.93
C ASP A 86 -28.34 -7.19 16.39
N GLN A 87 -27.46 -7.60 17.32
CA GLN A 87 -27.69 -7.41 18.75
C GLN A 87 -27.91 -5.93 19.10
N MET A 88 -27.08 -5.03 18.53
CA MET A 88 -27.25 -3.59 18.72
C MET A 88 -28.55 -3.09 18.13
N ILE A 89 -28.93 -3.54 16.93
CA ILE A 89 -30.19 -3.16 16.27
C ILE A 89 -31.38 -3.64 17.07
N TYR A 90 -31.35 -4.87 17.57
CA TYR A 90 -32.44 -5.40 18.41
C TYR A 90 -32.52 -4.70 19.76
N ALA A 91 -31.38 -4.44 20.41
CA ALA A 91 -31.35 -3.66 21.66
C ALA A 91 -31.95 -2.27 21.46
N TYR A 92 -31.55 -1.56 20.40
CA TYR A 92 -32.15 -0.26 20.04
C TYR A 92 -33.67 -0.36 19.83
N ARG A 93 -34.14 -1.34 19.05
CA ARG A 93 -35.59 -1.53 18.76
C ARG A 93 -36.38 -1.88 20.02
N MET A 94 -35.83 -2.73 20.89
CA MET A 94 -36.44 -3.12 22.14
C MET A 94 -36.57 -1.94 23.11
N LEU A 95 -35.51 -1.16 23.27
CA LEU A 95 -35.54 0.03 24.13
C LEU A 95 -36.51 1.10 23.61
N LYS A 96 -36.55 1.31 22.30
CA LYS A 96 -37.43 2.27 21.66
C LYS A 96 -38.90 1.81 21.68
N GLY A 97 -39.12 0.49 21.54
CA GLY A 97 -40.48 -0.10 21.45
C GLY A 97 -41.14 -0.44 22.80
N SER A 98 -40.37 -0.43 23.91
CA SER A 98 -40.86 -0.76 25.25
C SER A 98 -40.47 0.32 26.27
N PRO A 99 -41.32 1.31 26.53
CA PRO A 99 -41.06 2.35 27.53
C PRO A 99 -40.77 1.79 28.93
N GLU A 100 -41.42 0.68 29.31
CA GLU A 100 -41.18 0.04 30.61
C GLU A 100 -39.78 -0.56 30.72
N LEU A 101 -39.31 -1.22 29.65
CA LEU A 101 -37.98 -1.79 29.58
C LEU A 101 -36.93 -0.66 29.60
N LEU A 102 -37.14 0.40 28.84
CA LEU A 102 -36.27 1.58 28.83
C LEU A 102 -36.18 2.20 30.23
N LYS A 103 -37.32 2.43 30.88
CA LYS A 103 -37.37 2.98 32.23
C LYS A 103 -36.62 2.08 33.23
N PHE A 104 -36.82 0.76 33.14
CA PHE A 104 -36.11 -0.18 33.99
C PHE A 104 -34.59 -0.02 33.89
N TYR A 105 -34.04 0.07 32.66
CA TYR A 105 -32.58 0.24 32.48
C TYR A 105 -32.12 1.64 32.87
N GLN A 106 -32.87 2.70 32.63
CA GLN A 106 -32.59 4.06 33.10
C GLN A 106 -32.53 4.17 34.63
N GLU A 107 -33.36 3.42 35.34
CA GLU A 107 -33.34 3.36 36.81
C GLU A 107 -32.19 2.52 37.33
N LYS A 108 -31.84 1.44 36.60
CA LYS A 108 -30.73 0.55 36.94
C LYS A 108 -29.37 1.23 36.70
N TYR A 109 -29.19 1.90 35.59
CA TYR A 109 -27.97 2.56 35.20
C TYR A 109 -28.10 4.08 35.33
N ARG A 110 -27.88 4.57 36.55
CA ARG A 110 -28.11 6.00 36.89
C ARG A 110 -26.98 6.90 36.37
N TYR A 111 -25.77 6.35 36.17
CA TYR A 111 -24.61 7.02 35.66
C TYR A 111 -24.03 6.17 34.52
N ILE A 112 -23.70 6.79 33.42
CA ILE A 112 -23.14 6.14 32.24
C ILE A 112 -21.80 6.81 31.95
N CYS A 113 -20.73 6.01 31.91
CA CYS A 113 -19.41 6.46 31.52
C CYS A 113 -19.04 5.77 30.21
N VAL A 114 -18.58 6.52 29.23
CA VAL A 114 -18.13 6.05 27.94
C VAL A 114 -16.68 6.47 27.74
N ASP A 115 -15.80 5.51 27.58
CA ASP A 115 -14.39 5.73 27.23
C ASP A 115 -14.19 5.51 25.74
N GLU A 116 -13.14 6.11 25.14
CA GLU A 116 -12.84 6.04 23.70
C GLU A 116 -14.10 6.37 22.85
N ALA A 117 -14.88 7.37 23.27
CA ALA A 117 -16.16 7.66 22.66
C ALA A 117 -16.08 8.00 21.16
N GLN A 118 -14.94 8.43 20.65
CA GLN A 118 -14.70 8.69 19.24
C GLN A 118 -14.71 7.39 18.37
N ASP A 119 -14.55 6.22 18.99
CA ASP A 119 -14.53 4.93 18.28
C ASP A 119 -15.88 4.19 18.33
N THR A 120 -16.84 4.71 19.11
CA THR A 120 -18.19 4.14 19.18
C THR A 120 -19.00 4.48 17.94
N SER A 121 -19.85 3.52 17.53
CA SER A 121 -20.69 3.68 16.34
C SER A 121 -21.94 4.52 16.59
N LYS A 122 -22.57 5.00 15.51
CA LYS A 122 -23.80 5.80 15.60
C LYS A 122 -24.91 5.09 16.38
N ILE A 123 -25.15 3.79 16.16
CA ILE A 123 -26.15 3.02 16.89
C ILE A 123 -25.83 2.92 18.38
N GLN A 124 -24.55 2.78 18.74
CA GLN A 124 -24.12 2.75 20.15
C GLN A 124 -24.37 4.08 20.83
N HIS A 125 -24.09 5.21 20.19
CA HIS A 125 -24.41 6.53 20.72
C HIS A 125 -25.91 6.73 20.90
N ILE A 126 -26.74 6.26 19.96
CA ILE A 126 -28.20 6.32 20.09
C ILE A 126 -28.68 5.50 21.30
N ILE A 127 -28.15 4.28 21.50
CA ILE A 127 -28.49 3.44 22.65
C ILE A 127 -28.04 4.12 23.96
N ILE A 128 -26.84 4.68 24.01
CA ILE A 128 -26.34 5.42 25.16
C ILE A 128 -27.25 6.61 25.48
N GLY A 129 -27.65 7.38 24.49
CA GLY A 129 -28.54 8.51 24.64
C GLY A 129 -29.92 8.09 25.18
N LEU A 130 -30.52 6.99 24.67
CA LEU A 130 -31.77 6.43 25.21
C LEU A 130 -31.62 6.05 26.70
N LEU A 131 -30.51 5.38 27.06
CA LEU A 131 -30.29 4.96 28.45
C LEU A 131 -30.01 6.13 29.39
N ALA A 132 -29.31 7.16 28.94
CA ALA A 132 -29.11 8.38 29.73
C ALA A 132 -30.40 9.14 30.00
N GLY A 133 -31.33 9.14 29.02
CA GLY A 133 -32.62 9.78 29.10
C GLY A 133 -32.54 11.26 29.50
N GLU A 134 -33.64 11.81 30.05
CA GLU A 134 -33.71 13.22 30.46
C GLU A 134 -32.80 13.57 31.64
N ARG A 135 -32.38 12.58 32.44
CA ARG A 135 -31.46 12.83 33.58
C ARG A 135 -30.08 13.28 33.14
N GLY A 136 -29.65 12.82 31.93
CA GLY A 136 -28.42 13.25 31.33
C GLY A 136 -27.14 12.96 32.13
N ASN A 137 -27.15 11.96 33.05
CA ASN A 137 -25.97 11.57 33.83
C ASN A 137 -24.98 10.76 32.96
N LEU A 138 -24.46 11.43 31.93
CA LEU A 138 -23.59 10.88 30.93
C LEU A 138 -22.22 11.56 31.02
N PHE A 139 -21.19 10.75 31.14
CA PHE A 139 -19.78 11.18 31.11
C PHE A 139 -19.08 10.50 29.96
N MET A 140 -18.60 11.27 28.99
CA MET A 140 -17.87 10.75 27.84
C MET A 140 -16.44 11.24 27.87
N VAL A 141 -15.50 10.33 27.58
CA VAL A 141 -14.10 10.64 27.36
C VAL A 141 -13.73 10.18 25.96
N GLY A 142 -13.02 11.03 25.23
CA GLY A 142 -12.59 10.70 23.87
C GLY A 142 -11.74 11.81 23.26
N ASP A 143 -11.10 11.46 22.16
CA ASP A 143 -10.27 12.36 21.36
C ASP A 143 -10.60 12.15 19.89
N GLU A 144 -11.35 13.06 19.28
CA GLU A 144 -11.74 12.99 17.88
C GLU A 144 -10.54 13.00 16.92
N ASP A 145 -9.38 13.56 17.36
CA ASP A 145 -8.13 13.49 16.58
C ASP A 145 -7.53 12.09 16.56
N GLN A 146 -8.01 11.17 17.40
CA GLN A 146 -7.64 9.76 17.42
C GLN A 146 -8.73 8.84 16.87
N SER A 147 -9.78 9.38 16.25
CA SER A 147 -10.80 8.59 15.55
C SER A 147 -10.26 8.09 14.22
N ILE A 148 -9.88 6.81 14.18
CA ILE A 148 -9.27 6.14 13.03
C ILE A 148 -10.01 4.84 12.62
N TYR A 149 -11.21 4.61 13.15
CA TYR A 149 -12.02 3.44 12.84
C TYR A 149 -13.30 3.79 12.06
N GLY A 150 -13.24 4.84 11.21
CA GLY A 150 -14.37 5.25 10.36
C GLY A 150 -14.87 4.10 9.49
N PHE A 151 -13.97 3.26 8.96
CA PHE A 151 -14.32 2.05 8.19
C PHE A 151 -15.11 0.99 9.01
N ARG A 152 -15.08 1.07 10.35
CA ARG A 152 -15.91 0.26 11.28
C ARG A 152 -17.10 1.02 11.82
N ALA A 153 -17.51 2.10 11.16
CA ALA A 153 -18.61 2.97 11.55
C ALA A 153 -18.39 3.76 12.86
N ALA A 154 -17.13 4.07 13.20
CA ALA A 154 -16.86 5.04 14.26
C ALA A 154 -17.52 6.38 13.93
N TYR A 155 -18.14 7.01 14.94
CA TYR A 155 -18.96 8.21 14.78
C TYR A 155 -18.47 9.33 15.70
N PRO A 156 -17.33 9.97 15.38
CA PRO A 156 -16.75 11.04 16.20
C PRO A 156 -17.62 12.30 16.25
N GLU A 157 -18.59 12.46 15.34
CA GLU A 157 -19.55 13.55 15.32
C GLU A 157 -20.36 13.64 16.61
N ALA A 158 -20.56 12.51 17.33
CA ALA A 158 -21.21 12.52 18.63
C ALA A 158 -20.46 13.31 19.69
N LEU A 159 -19.11 13.24 19.68
CA LEU A 159 -18.29 14.11 20.54
C LEU A 159 -18.35 15.57 20.10
N LEU A 160 -18.21 15.85 18.82
CA LEU A 160 -18.23 17.21 18.27
C LEU A 160 -19.56 17.93 18.47
N ASN A 161 -20.67 17.20 18.55
CA ASN A 161 -21.99 17.75 18.77
C ASN A 161 -22.49 17.58 20.21
N PHE A 162 -21.68 17.06 21.12
CA PHE A 162 -22.11 16.65 22.47
C PHE A 162 -22.83 17.77 23.24
N THR A 163 -22.26 18.97 23.25
CA THR A 163 -22.87 20.12 23.93
C THR A 163 -24.15 20.64 23.26
N LYS A 164 -24.33 20.36 21.96
CA LYS A 164 -25.58 20.69 21.23
C LYS A 164 -26.67 19.67 21.53
N GLU A 165 -26.31 18.39 21.61
CA GLU A 165 -27.26 17.30 21.89
C GLU A 165 -27.60 17.21 23.38
N HIS A 166 -26.70 17.67 24.26
CA HIS A 166 -26.87 17.71 25.71
C HIS A 166 -26.73 19.15 26.24
N PRO A 167 -27.80 19.97 26.16
CA PRO A 167 -27.76 21.34 26.65
C PRO A 167 -27.41 21.41 28.15
N GLY A 168 -26.42 22.24 28.51
CA GLY A 168 -25.90 22.35 29.86
C GLY A 168 -24.75 21.41 30.21
N ALA A 169 -24.33 20.54 29.28
CA ALA A 169 -23.12 19.72 29.44
C ALA A 169 -21.89 20.61 29.61
N LYS A 170 -20.94 20.13 30.43
CA LYS A 170 -19.64 20.78 30.61
C LYS A 170 -18.60 20.03 29.80
N GLU A 171 -17.88 20.77 28.98
CA GLU A 171 -16.71 20.25 28.24
C GLU A 171 -15.43 20.61 29.00
N LEU A 172 -14.58 19.62 29.21
CA LEU A 172 -13.26 19.75 29.83
C LEU A 172 -12.20 19.26 28.85
N VAL A 173 -11.20 20.06 28.58
CA VAL A 173 -10.11 19.73 27.70
C VAL A 173 -8.93 19.21 28.52
N MET A 174 -8.43 18.01 28.16
CA MET A 174 -7.17 17.45 28.68
C MET A 174 -6.10 17.71 27.63
N ASP A 175 -5.32 18.76 27.81
CA ASP A 175 -4.35 19.25 26.83
C ASP A 175 -2.91 18.82 27.12
N GLN A 176 -2.62 18.27 28.31
CA GLN A 176 -1.27 17.90 28.70
C GLN A 176 -0.89 16.49 28.18
N ASN A 177 0.20 16.43 27.43
CA ASN A 177 0.76 15.18 26.91
C ASN A 177 1.94 14.72 27.79
N TYR A 178 1.78 13.56 28.43
CA TYR A 178 2.77 12.93 29.32
C TYR A 178 3.62 11.85 28.63
N ARG A 179 3.22 11.42 27.41
CA ARG A 179 3.85 10.30 26.71
C ARG A 179 5.07 10.74 25.93
N SER A 180 4.84 11.64 25.00
CA SER A 180 5.80 11.98 23.98
C SER A 180 6.66 13.16 24.38
N ASN A 181 7.83 13.20 23.81
CA ASN A 181 8.78 14.27 23.89
C ASN A 181 8.22 15.59 23.31
N ALA A 182 8.68 16.74 23.82
CA ALA A 182 8.17 18.06 23.45
C ALA A 182 8.20 18.33 21.94
N ARG A 183 9.24 17.90 21.24
CA ARG A 183 9.36 18.10 19.78
C ARG A 183 8.31 17.31 19.00
N ILE A 184 8.07 16.05 19.39
CA ILE A 184 7.06 15.21 18.76
C ILE A 184 5.67 15.81 18.99
N VAL A 185 5.36 16.24 20.22
CA VAL A 185 4.07 16.87 20.55
C VAL A 185 3.86 18.13 19.72
N ALA A 186 4.86 19.01 19.63
CA ALA A 186 4.74 20.27 18.89
C ALA A 186 4.48 20.06 17.39
N VAL A 187 5.18 19.10 16.76
CA VAL A 187 5.00 18.80 15.33
C VAL A 187 3.66 18.09 15.09
N ALA A 188 3.27 17.15 15.93
CA ALA A 188 2.01 16.45 15.83
C ALA A 188 0.81 17.39 16.04
N ASP A 189 0.89 18.30 17.03
CA ASP A 189 -0.14 19.33 17.24
C ASP A 189 -0.25 20.25 16.03
N HIS A 190 0.87 20.78 15.53
CA HIS A 190 0.88 21.62 14.32
C HIS A 190 0.23 20.89 13.11
N PHE A 191 0.57 19.64 12.90
CA PHE A 191 0.07 18.83 11.81
C PHE A 191 -1.45 18.61 11.90
N ILE A 192 -1.97 18.22 13.06
CA ILE A 192 -3.40 17.92 13.21
C ILE A 192 -4.30 19.15 13.13
N GLN A 193 -3.75 20.37 13.36
CA GLN A 193 -4.50 21.63 13.20
C GLN A 193 -4.99 21.86 11.75
N HIS A 194 -4.49 21.13 10.77
CA HIS A 194 -5.00 21.18 9.39
C HIS A 194 -6.40 20.58 9.25
N ASN A 195 -6.81 19.68 10.14
CA ASN A 195 -8.18 19.16 10.20
C ASN A 195 -9.15 20.27 10.66
N LYS A 196 -10.37 20.23 10.09
CA LYS A 196 -11.42 21.22 10.40
C LYS A 196 -12.50 20.65 11.30
N LEU A 197 -12.76 19.34 11.20
CA LEU A 197 -13.75 18.64 12.01
C LEU A 197 -13.13 18.18 13.34
N ARG A 198 -12.83 19.17 14.22
CA ARG A 198 -12.23 18.94 15.53
C ARG A 198 -12.53 20.09 16.50
N HIS A 199 -12.41 19.83 17.81
CA HIS A 199 -12.41 20.86 18.84
C HIS A 199 -11.14 21.72 18.75
N ARG A 200 -11.25 22.97 19.14
CA ARG A 200 -10.09 23.87 19.23
C ARG A 200 -9.29 23.54 20.48
N LYS A 201 -8.26 22.75 20.33
CA LYS A 201 -7.34 22.36 21.40
C LYS A 201 -5.91 22.34 20.87
N HIS A 202 -4.95 22.56 21.74
CA HIS A 202 -3.52 22.45 21.48
C HIS A 202 -2.91 21.55 22.55
N MET A 203 -2.08 20.59 22.11
CA MET A 203 -1.42 19.69 23.04
C MET A 203 -0.19 20.34 23.64
N VAL A 204 -0.07 20.29 24.96
CA VAL A 204 1.04 20.87 25.74
C VAL A 204 1.96 19.74 26.22
N PRO A 205 3.24 19.74 25.84
CA PRO A 205 4.18 18.74 26.33
C PRO A 205 4.50 18.95 27.80
N THR A 206 4.56 17.87 28.57
CA THR A 206 5.03 17.91 29.98
C THR A 206 6.50 17.55 30.11
N LYS A 207 7.07 16.84 29.12
CA LYS A 207 8.50 16.51 29.08
C LYS A 207 9.29 17.69 28.52
N ALA A 208 10.33 18.10 29.23
CA ALA A 208 11.17 19.26 28.85
C ALA A 208 12.25 18.90 27.82
N GLU A 209 12.52 17.61 27.60
CA GLU A 209 13.56 17.16 26.67
C GLU A 209 13.09 17.30 25.22
N GLU A 210 13.92 17.93 24.39
CA GLU A 210 13.74 18.02 22.94
C GLU A 210 14.39 16.79 22.31
N ALA A 211 13.60 15.77 21.97
CA ALA A 211 14.07 14.72 21.08
C ALA A 211 14.02 15.20 19.64
N GLU A 212 14.86 14.62 18.81
CA GLU A 212 14.86 14.93 17.38
C GLU A 212 13.82 14.09 16.65
N ILE A 213 13.13 14.73 15.69
CA ILE A 213 12.42 13.99 14.65
C ILE A 213 13.41 13.80 13.51
N HIS A 214 13.76 12.54 13.24
CA HIS A 214 14.70 12.20 12.18
C HIS A 214 13.99 12.02 10.84
N TYR A 215 14.26 12.95 9.91
CA TYR A 215 13.82 12.79 8.52
C TYR A 215 14.89 12.04 7.75
N ILE A 216 14.63 10.75 7.47
CA ILE A 216 15.55 9.87 6.76
C ILE A 216 15.30 10.01 5.26
N SER A 217 16.24 10.63 4.55
CA SER A 217 16.12 10.82 3.10
C SER A 217 16.52 9.55 2.37
N LEU A 218 15.58 8.96 1.63
CA LEU A 218 15.76 7.79 0.79
C LEU A 218 15.33 8.12 -0.64
N LYS A 219 15.81 7.33 -1.60
CA LYS A 219 15.50 7.53 -3.00
C LYS A 219 14.02 7.22 -3.29
N ASN A 220 13.57 6.04 -2.91
CA ASN A 220 12.23 5.51 -3.18
C ASN A 220 11.78 4.56 -2.07
N ARG A 221 10.55 4.06 -2.19
CA ARG A 221 9.97 3.11 -1.23
C ARG A 221 10.79 1.83 -1.06
N ALA A 222 11.38 1.30 -2.11
CA ALA A 222 12.16 0.06 -2.03
C ALA A 222 13.38 0.19 -1.09
N ALA A 223 14.01 1.37 -1.03
CA ALA A 223 15.18 1.61 -0.19
C ALA A 223 14.86 1.54 1.32
N GLN A 224 13.62 1.80 1.74
CA GLN A 224 13.25 1.76 3.15
C GLN A 224 13.32 0.35 3.76
N TYR A 225 13.06 -0.70 2.99
CA TYR A 225 13.13 -2.08 3.47
C TYR A 225 14.56 -2.47 3.84
N THR A 226 15.53 -2.13 2.98
CA THR A 226 16.96 -2.36 3.26
C THR A 226 17.44 -1.55 4.47
N TYR A 227 16.96 -0.31 4.62
CA TYR A 227 17.26 0.51 5.78
C TYR A 227 16.71 -0.11 7.07
N LEU A 228 15.41 -0.46 7.10
CA LEU A 228 14.75 -1.04 8.26
C LEU A 228 15.30 -2.41 8.65
N ARG A 229 15.74 -3.22 7.69
CA ARG A 229 16.44 -4.47 7.98
C ARG A 229 17.74 -4.21 8.76
N LYS A 230 18.50 -3.17 8.40
CA LYS A 230 19.70 -2.78 9.17
C LYS A 230 19.36 -2.27 10.56
N VAL A 231 18.25 -1.53 10.70
CA VAL A 231 17.74 -1.14 12.02
C VAL A 231 17.39 -2.36 12.85
N ALA A 232 16.70 -3.34 12.28
CA ALA A 232 16.34 -4.59 12.96
C ALA A 232 17.56 -5.39 13.47
N GLN A 233 18.71 -5.27 12.80
CA GLN A 233 19.96 -5.92 13.23
C GLN A 233 20.67 -5.19 14.37
N ASN A 234 20.43 -3.89 14.57
CA ASN A 234 21.25 -3.02 15.42
C ASN A 234 20.44 -2.20 16.43
N HIS A 235 19.13 -2.48 16.58
CA HIS A 235 18.31 -1.76 17.56
C HIS A 235 18.70 -2.13 19.00
N GLU A 236 18.73 -1.13 19.87
CA GLU A 236 19.07 -1.30 21.30
C GLU A 236 17.85 -1.16 22.21
N VAL A 237 16.83 -0.44 21.74
CA VAL A 237 15.61 -0.14 22.50
C VAL A 237 14.37 -0.69 21.79
N GLU A 238 13.24 -0.66 22.47
CA GLU A 238 11.97 -1.04 21.88
C GLU A 238 11.65 -0.16 20.66
N THR A 239 11.71 -0.74 19.47
CA THR A 239 11.61 -0.06 18.18
C THR A 239 10.42 -0.58 17.40
N ALA A 240 9.48 0.29 17.05
CA ALA A 240 8.33 -0.05 16.25
C ALA A 240 8.42 0.51 14.84
N VAL A 241 8.15 -0.34 13.86
CA VAL A 241 7.89 0.06 12.48
C VAL A 241 6.39 0.10 12.28
N LEU A 242 5.85 1.29 12.03
CA LEU A 242 4.44 1.52 11.84
C LEU A 242 4.13 1.80 10.36
N TYR A 243 3.13 1.11 9.85
CA TYR A 243 2.68 1.16 8.46
C TYR A 243 1.17 1.27 8.39
N ARG A 244 0.68 1.77 7.24
CA ARG A 244 -0.75 1.96 7.02
C ARG A 244 -1.46 0.63 6.77
N ASP A 245 -0.96 -0.17 5.85
CA ASP A 245 -1.58 -1.42 5.38
C ASP A 245 -0.69 -2.63 5.65
N ASN A 246 -1.30 -3.77 5.95
CA ASN A 246 -0.57 -4.99 6.28
C ASN A 246 0.40 -5.44 5.18
N GLU A 247 0.07 -5.24 3.90
CA GLU A 247 0.92 -5.61 2.78
C GLU A 247 2.21 -4.79 2.68
N SER A 248 2.20 -3.55 3.15
CA SER A 248 3.38 -2.66 3.10
C SER A 248 4.60 -3.25 3.78
N VAL A 249 4.42 -4.09 4.79
CA VAL A 249 5.52 -4.68 5.56
C VAL A 249 6.03 -6.00 4.99
N LEU A 250 5.32 -6.62 4.04
CA LEU A 250 5.68 -7.95 3.51
C LEU A 250 7.11 -8.03 2.95
N PRO A 251 7.62 -7.04 2.18
CA PRO A 251 9.00 -7.10 1.71
C PRO A 251 10.03 -7.03 2.85
N LEU A 252 9.71 -6.33 3.95
CA LEU A 252 10.56 -6.32 5.14
C LEU A 252 10.53 -7.68 5.83
N ILE A 253 9.36 -8.26 6.02
CA ILE A 253 9.20 -9.60 6.60
C ILE A 253 9.99 -10.62 5.77
N ASP A 254 9.89 -10.59 4.44
CA ASP A 254 10.64 -11.47 3.56
C ASP A 254 12.15 -11.37 3.80
N GLN A 255 12.70 -10.16 3.90
CA GLN A 255 14.12 -9.93 4.18
C GLN A 255 14.54 -10.39 5.58
N LEU A 256 13.70 -10.15 6.61
CA LEU A 256 13.98 -10.57 7.99
C LEU A 256 13.99 -12.11 8.10
N GLU A 257 12.99 -12.79 7.50
CA GLU A 257 12.92 -14.26 7.50
C GLU A 257 14.10 -14.90 6.75
N ARG A 258 14.52 -14.36 5.60
CA ARG A 258 15.69 -14.85 4.87
C ARG A 258 16.98 -14.76 5.68
N GLN A 259 17.10 -13.76 6.52
CA GLN A 259 18.30 -13.53 7.36
C GLN A 259 18.13 -14.00 8.81
N GLN A 260 17.00 -14.63 9.13
CA GLN A 260 16.68 -15.12 10.49
C GLN A 260 16.80 -14.03 11.57
N ILE A 261 16.44 -12.78 11.22
CA ILE A 261 16.43 -11.67 12.16
C ILE A 261 15.11 -11.72 12.95
N PRO A 262 15.16 -11.75 14.29
CA PRO A 262 13.96 -11.84 15.11
C PRO A 262 13.13 -10.54 15.04
N TYR A 263 11.81 -10.67 15.01
CA TYR A 263 10.87 -9.56 15.04
C TYR A 263 9.53 -10.00 15.65
N ARG A 264 8.76 -9.07 16.16
CA ARG A 264 7.41 -9.30 16.66
C ARG A 264 6.40 -8.62 15.75
N ILE A 265 5.38 -9.35 15.31
CA ILE A 265 4.30 -8.81 14.47
C ILE A 265 2.97 -8.79 15.22
N LYS A 266 2.24 -7.67 15.15
CA LYS A 266 0.95 -7.49 15.84
C LYS A 266 -0.24 -8.07 15.07
N SER A 267 -0.21 -8.04 13.74
CA SER A 267 -1.27 -8.58 12.89
C SER A 267 -0.68 -9.51 11.84
N THR A 268 -1.23 -10.70 11.75
CA THR A 268 -0.84 -11.72 10.75
C THR A 268 -1.94 -11.93 9.69
N ASP A 269 -3.04 -11.19 9.77
CA ASP A 269 -4.09 -11.26 8.75
C ASP A 269 -3.66 -10.50 7.49
N MET A 270 -3.17 -11.26 6.52
CA MET A 270 -2.66 -10.75 5.25
C MET A 270 -3.64 -11.06 4.13
N ALA A 271 -4.64 -10.20 3.96
CA ALA A 271 -5.57 -10.26 2.83
C ALA A 271 -4.87 -10.14 1.46
N PHE A 272 -3.62 -9.66 1.45
CA PHE A 272 -2.78 -9.57 0.27
C PHE A 272 -2.75 -10.86 -0.55
N PHE A 273 -2.49 -12.02 0.08
CA PHE A 273 -2.34 -13.28 -0.64
C PHE A 273 -3.63 -13.79 -1.30
N THR A 274 -4.78 -13.34 -0.83
CA THR A 274 -6.10 -13.69 -1.38
C THR A 274 -6.72 -12.53 -2.18
N HIS A 275 -6.01 -11.40 -2.29
CA HIS A 275 -6.48 -10.26 -3.05
C HIS A 275 -6.54 -10.57 -4.55
N ARG A 276 -7.55 -10.01 -5.25
CA ARG A 276 -7.80 -10.27 -6.67
C ARG A 276 -6.56 -10.07 -7.55
N VAL A 277 -5.85 -8.95 -7.39
CA VAL A 277 -4.63 -8.66 -8.17
C VAL A 277 -3.57 -9.74 -7.99
N VAL A 278 -3.31 -10.17 -6.76
CA VAL A 278 -2.33 -11.22 -6.45
C VAL A 278 -2.77 -12.55 -7.01
N THR A 279 -4.05 -12.88 -6.85
CA THR A 279 -4.65 -14.11 -7.40
C THR A 279 -4.56 -14.15 -8.92
N ASP A 280 -4.86 -13.04 -9.60
CA ASP A 280 -4.79 -12.96 -11.06
C ASP A 280 -3.37 -13.16 -11.57
N VAL A 281 -2.41 -12.43 -11.01
CA VAL A 281 -1.00 -12.52 -11.38
C VAL A 281 -0.46 -13.95 -11.15
N THR A 282 -0.75 -14.54 -9.99
CA THR A 282 -0.33 -15.92 -9.68
C THR A 282 -1.02 -16.95 -10.59
N ASN A 283 -2.28 -16.72 -10.97
CA ASN A 283 -2.99 -17.58 -11.92
C ASN A 283 -2.39 -17.51 -13.34
N ILE A 284 -1.98 -16.32 -13.80
CA ILE A 284 -1.27 -16.16 -15.07
C ILE A 284 0.07 -16.91 -15.02
N MET A 285 0.80 -16.82 -13.91
CA MET A 285 2.06 -17.57 -13.73
C MET A 285 1.84 -19.07 -13.68
N ARG A 286 0.81 -19.55 -12.96
CA ARG A 286 0.44 -20.97 -12.92
C ARG A 286 0.02 -21.49 -14.30
N PHE A 287 -0.72 -20.69 -15.05
CA PHE A 287 -1.11 -21.04 -16.42
C PHE A 287 0.12 -21.10 -17.36
N ALA A 288 1.15 -20.27 -17.14
CA ALA A 288 2.40 -20.42 -17.88
C ALA A 288 3.10 -21.76 -17.58
N LEU A 289 3.03 -22.26 -16.33
CA LEU A 289 3.56 -23.58 -15.95
C LEU A 289 2.70 -24.73 -16.47
N ASN A 290 1.38 -24.56 -16.55
CA ASN A 290 0.45 -25.56 -17.07
C ASN A 290 -0.52 -24.96 -18.09
N PRO A 291 -0.12 -24.83 -19.38
CA PRO A 291 -0.92 -24.19 -20.42
C PRO A 291 -2.11 -25.07 -20.90
N TYR A 292 -2.34 -26.22 -20.30
CA TYR A 292 -3.49 -27.10 -20.54
C TYR A 292 -4.66 -26.85 -19.58
N ASP A 293 -4.48 -26.03 -18.56
CA ASP A 293 -5.47 -25.77 -17.52
C ASP A 293 -6.59 -24.84 -18.04
N THR A 294 -7.69 -25.46 -18.45
CA THR A 294 -8.86 -24.76 -18.98
C THR A 294 -9.57 -23.90 -17.96
N GLU A 295 -9.56 -24.30 -16.68
CA GLU A 295 -10.17 -23.50 -15.61
C GLU A 295 -9.37 -22.21 -15.34
N LEU A 296 -8.04 -22.31 -15.22
CA LEU A 296 -7.18 -21.16 -15.08
C LEU A 296 -7.30 -20.21 -16.28
N PHE A 297 -7.34 -20.76 -17.51
CA PHE A 297 -7.51 -19.97 -18.71
C PHE A 297 -8.81 -19.15 -18.68
N LEU A 298 -9.92 -19.74 -18.29
CA LEU A 298 -11.21 -19.05 -18.18
C LEU A 298 -11.23 -17.94 -17.11
N ARG A 299 -10.33 -17.98 -16.14
CA ARG A 299 -10.17 -16.93 -15.12
C ARG A 299 -9.32 -15.75 -15.57
N ILE A 300 -8.44 -15.94 -16.59
CA ILE A 300 -7.43 -14.93 -16.93
C ILE A 300 -7.55 -14.36 -18.36
N TYR A 301 -8.18 -15.07 -19.32
CA TYR A 301 -8.15 -14.69 -20.75
C TYR A 301 -8.62 -13.25 -21.02
N PHE A 302 -9.65 -12.79 -20.34
CA PHE A 302 -10.24 -11.46 -20.51
C PHE A 302 -9.45 -10.33 -19.82
N LYS A 303 -8.53 -10.70 -18.93
CA LYS A 303 -7.62 -9.79 -18.21
C LYS A 303 -6.32 -9.51 -18.97
N CYS A 304 -6.02 -10.38 -19.94
CA CYS A 304 -4.83 -10.29 -20.80
C CYS A 304 -5.32 -10.04 -22.22
N GLN A 305 -5.15 -8.92 -22.80
CA GLN A 305 -5.54 -8.45 -24.15
C GLN A 305 -5.74 -9.53 -25.27
N THR A 306 -6.45 -10.62 -24.95
CA THR A 306 -6.76 -11.68 -25.93
C THR A 306 -7.86 -11.29 -26.89
N TYR A 307 -8.75 -10.36 -26.45
CA TYR A 307 -9.98 -9.96 -27.16
C TYR A 307 -10.94 -11.11 -27.48
N LEU A 308 -10.79 -12.25 -26.81
CA LEU A 308 -11.70 -13.39 -26.92
C LEU A 308 -13.04 -13.09 -26.26
N LYS A 309 -14.13 -13.45 -26.92
CA LYS A 309 -15.45 -13.52 -26.30
C LYS A 309 -15.57 -14.79 -25.44
N LYS A 310 -16.47 -14.78 -24.46
CA LYS A 310 -16.67 -15.93 -23.55
C LYS A 310 -16.91 -17.25 -24.27
N ASN A 311 -17.76 -17.26 -25.30
CA ASN A 311 -18.04 -18.45 -26.10
C ASN A 311 -16.81 -18.94 -26.88
N GLN A 312 -15.98 -18.03 -27.39
CA GLN A 312 -14.74 -18.36 -28.06
C GLN A 312 -13.71 -18.97 -27.10
N ALA A 313 -13.54 -18.37 -25.90
CA ALA A 313 -12.67 -18.94 -24.87
C ALA A 313 -13.11 -20.36 -24.47
N GLN A 314 -14.40 -20.58 -24.28
CA GLN A 314 -14.97 -21.91 -24.01
C GLN A 314 -14.78 -22.91 -25.18
N GLN A 315 -14.80 -22.43 -26.41
CA GLN A 315 -14.50 -23.23 -27.60
C GLN A 315 -13.02 -23.68 -27.59
N LEU A 316 -12.09 -22.77 -27.27
CA LEU A 316 -10.67 -23.10 -27.16
C LEU A 316 -10.44 -24.17 -26.08
N CYS A 317 -11.09 -24.05 -24.93
CA CYS A 317 -11.00 -25.06 -23.86
C CYS A 317 -11.43 -26.45 -24.34
N ARG A 318 -12.58 -26.55 -25.00
CA ARG A 318 -13.08 -27.83 -25.55
C ARG A 318 -12.10 -28.43 -26.57
N ILE A 319 -11.61 -27.63 -27.51
CA ILE A 319 -10.63 -28.10 -28.51
C ILE A 319 -9.33 -28.54 -27.84
N SER A 320 -8.88 -27.82 -26.81
CA SER A 320 -7.69 -28.19 -26.03
C SER A 320 -7.85 -29.56 -25.36
N GLU A 321 -8.99 -29.81 -24.72
CA GLU A 321 -9.32 -31.08 -24.07
C GLU A 321 -9.43 -32.23 -25.08
N GLU A 322 -10.14 -32.02 -26.19
CA GLU A 322 -10.34 -33.04 -27.25
C GLU A 322 -9.04 -33.43 -27.96
N ARG A 323 -8.15 -32.44 -28.19
CA ARG A 323 -6.91 -32.66 -28.95
C ARG A 323 -5.68 -32.85 -28.08
N HIS A 324 -5.80 -32.68 -26.76
CA HIS A 324 -4.67 -32.68 -25.81
C HIS A 324 -3.54 -31.72 -26.19
N ILE A 325 -3.89 -30.46 -26.52
CA ILE A 325 -2.96 -29.38 -26.88
C ILE A 325 -3.13 -28.21 -25.93
N PRO A 326 -2.11 -27.33 -25.77
CA PRO A 326 -2.24 -26.10 -24.98
C PRO A 326 -3.43 -25.25 -25.40
N VAL A 327 -4.16 -24.64 -24.44
CA VAL A 327 -5.42 -23.94 -24.70
C VAL A 327 -5.26 -22.82 -25.75
N LEU A 328 -4.17 -22.07 -25.73
CA LEU A 328 -3.95 -21.00 -26.71
C LEU A 328 -3.57 -21.51 -28.09
N GLU A 329 -3.02 -22.72 -28.20
CA GLU A 329 -2.75 -23.37 -29.50
C GLU A 329 -4.04 -23.89 -30.15
N ALA A 330 -5.08 -24.16 -29.35
CA ALA A 330 -6.41 -24.49 -29.84
C ALA A 330 -7.04 -23.39 -30.73
N ALA A 331 -6.55 -22.16 -30.63
CA ALA A 331 -6.99 -21.05 -31.46
C ALA A 331 -6.74 -21.27 -32.98
N GLU A 332 -5.75 -22.11 -33.33
CA GLU A 332 -5.47 -22.49 -34.73
C GLU A 332 -6.56 -23.38 -35.34
N TYR A 333 -7.34 -24.03 -34.50
CA TYR A 333 -8.39 -24.99 -34.90
C TYR A 333 -9.81 -24.46 -34.62
N ALA A 334 -9.91 -23.28 -34.02
CA ALA A 334 -11.18 -22.69 -33.65
C ALA A 334 -11.81 -21.94 -34.85
N GLU A 335 -13.07 -22.21 -35.11
CA GLU A 335 -13.83 -21.48 -36.13
C GLU A 335 -14.31 -20.12 -35.64
N GLY A 336 -14.39 -19.15 -36.56
CA GLY A 336 -14.93 -17.83 -36.28
C GLY A 336 -14.01 -16.86 -35.53
N LEU A 337 -12.72 -17.18 -35.38
CA LEU A 337 -11.71 -16.24 -34.91
C LEU A 337 -11.20 -15.38 -36.07
N ASN A 338 -11.20 -14.07 -35.88
CA ASN A 338 -10.56 -13.18 -36.85
C ASN A 338 -9.03 -13.20 -36.69
N GLY A 339 -8.30 -12.73 -37.72
CA GLY A 339 -6.83 -12.76 -37.72
C GLY A 339 -6.19 -11.96 -36.58
N MET A 340 -6.85 -10.89 -36.09
CA MET A 340 -6.36 -10.12 -34.95
C MET A 340 -6.40 -10.93 -33.65
N VAL A 341 -7.52 -11.58 -33.36
CA VAL A 341 -7.70 -12.42 -32.15
C VAL A 341 -6.73 -13.59 -32.18
N LEU A 342 -6.60 -14.26 -33.33
CA LEU A 342 -5.64 -15.35 -33.51
C LEU A 342 -4.21 -14.86 -33.27
N GLY A 343 -3.83 -13.70 -33.82
CA GLY A 343 -2.53 -13.08 -33.57
C GLY A 343 -2.28 -12.79 -32.08
N LYS A 344 -3.30 -12.32 -31.38
CA LYS A 344 -3.21 -12.09 -29.91
C LYS A 344 -3.06 -13.38 -29.11
N CYS A 345 -3.76 -14.45 -29.47
CA CYS A 345 -3.58 -15.76 -28.83
C CYS A 345 -2.16 -16.31 -29.05
N ARG A 346 -1.61 -16.21 -30.26
CA ARG A 346 -0.21 -16.56 -30.57
C ARG A 346 0.80 -15.74 -29.76
N ALA A 347 0.58 -14.42 -29.65
CA ALA A 347 1.42 -13.54 -28.87
C ALA A 347 1.38 -13.93 -27.38
N PHE A 348 0.19 -14.17 -26.84
CA PHE A 348 0.04 -14.61 -25.45
C PHE A 348 0.76 -15.94 -25.19
N ALA A 349 0.57 -16.96 -26.05
CA ALA A 349 1.30 -18.22 -25.95
C ALA A 349 2.83 -18.03 -25.98
N THR A 350 3.32 -17.09 -26.81
CA THR A 350 4.74 -16.74 -26.87
C THR A 350 5.22 -16.09 -25.57
N HIS A 351 4.43 -15.16 -25.02
CA HIS A 351 4.76 -14.55 -23.72
C HIS A 351 4.83 -15.58 -22.60
N LEU A 352 3.87 -16.51 -22.51
CA LEU A 352 3.89 -17.60 -21.51
C LEU A 352 5.15 -18.45 -21.61
N ARG A 353 5.54 -18.86 -22.84
CA ARG A 353 6.78 -19.63 -23.06
C ARG A 353 8.04 -18.87 -22.64
N ASN A 354 8.07 -17.57 -22.87
CA ASN A 354 9.20 -16.73 -22.45
C ASN A 354 9.28 -16.57 -20.93
N MET A 355 8.14 -16.47 -20.24
CA MET A 355 8.09 -16.39 -18.78
C MET A 355 8.79 -17.56 -18.09
N LEU A 356 8.77 -18.76 -18.68
CA LEU A 356 9.44 -19.95 -18.12
C LEU A 356 10.97 -19.84 -18.10
N LYS A 357 11.53 -18.90 -18.84
CA LYS A 357 12.97 -18.68 -18.98
C LYS A 357 13.46 -17.41 -18.30
N GLU A 358 12.55 -16.62 -17.74
CA GLU A 358 12.84 -15.30 -17.20
C GLU A 358 12.73 -15.29 -15.67
N ALA A 359 13.48 -14.39 -15.02
CA ALA A 359 13.35 -14.12 -13.60
C ALA A 359 11.95 -13.54 -13.28
N PRO A 360 11.37 -13.83 -12.10
CA PRO A 360 10.02 -13.40 -11.75
C PRO A 360 9.77 -11.90 -11.84
N SER A 361 10.75 -11.06 -11.56
CA SER A 361 10.63 -9.61 -11.74
C SER A 361 10.35 -9.21 -13.19
N ARG A 362 10.97 -9.90 -14.15
CA ARG A 362 10.73 -9.70 -15.57
C ARG A 362 9.40 -10.30 -16.02
N VAL A 363 9.01 -11.43 -15.42
CA VAL A 363 7.68 -12.02 -15.64
C VAL A 363 6.58 -11.07 -15.21
N LEU A 364 6.70 -10.43 -14.04
CA LEU A 364 5.74 -9.43 -13.56
C LEU A 364 5.64 -8.23 -14.50
N PHE A 365 6.76 -7.70 -14.99
CA PHE A 365 6.75 -6.65 -16.01
C PHE A 365 6.04 -7.12 -17.30
N ARG A 366 6.24 -8.39 -17.70
CA ARG A 366 5.58 -8.97 -18.88
C ARG A 366 4.08 -9.10 -18.71
N ILE A 367 3.61 -9.46 -17.51
CA ILE A 367 2.19 -9.53 -17.16
C ILE A 367 1.58 -8.13 -17.21
N GLU A 368 2.21 -7.17 -16.54
CA GLU A 368 1.74 -5.79 -16.44
C GLU A 368 1.62 -5.10 -17.81
N THR A 369 2.69 -5.11 -18.59
CA THR A 369 2.81 -4.29 -19.80
C THR A 369 2.50 -5.07 -21.10
N PRO A 370 3.30 -6.06 -21.55
CA PRO A 370 3.03 -6.75 -22.82
C PRO A 370 1.72 -7.54 -22.87
N LEU A 371 1.29 -8.11 -21.75
CA LEU A 371 0.01 -8.82 -21.65
C LEU A 371 -1.17 -7.91 -21.34
N GLY A 372 -0.91 -6.64 -20.97
CA GLY A 372 -1.91 -5.60 -20.78
C GLY A 372 -2.71 -5.71 -19.48
N TYR A 373 -2.19 -6.43 -18.47
CA TYR A 373 -2.84 -6.50 -17.18
C TYR A 373 -2.87 -5.15 -16.46
N GLY A 374 -1.82 -4.31 -16.63
CA GLY A 374 -1.82 -2.93 -16.13
C GLY A 374 -2.97 -2.09 -16.68
N GLU A 375 -3.24 -2.16 -17.98
CA GLU A 375 -4.41 -1.49 -18.58
C GLU A 375 -5.75 -2.06 -18.08
N TYR A 376 -5.78 -3.37 -17.73
CA TYR A 376 -6.96 -3.97 -17.11
C TYR A 376 -7.20 -3.38 -15.72
N LEU A 377 -6.15 -3.19 -14.91
CA LEU A 377 -6.25 -2.56 -13.59
C LEU A 377 -6.77 -1.12 -13.70
N GLU A 378 -6.16 -0.30 -14.58
CA GLU A 378 -6.57 1.09 -14.82
C GLU A 378 -8.04 1.20 -15.23
N ARG A 379 -8.48 0.38 -16.20
CA ARG A 379 -9.87 0.36 -16.67
C ARG A 379 -10.90 -0.01 -15.61
N ASN A 380 -10.49 -0.79 -14.60
CA ASN A 380 -11.36 -1.23 -13.52
C ASN A 380 -11.13 -0.44 -12.23
N ASN A 381 -10.38 0.67 -12.26
CA ASN A 381 -10.01 1.50 -11.10
C ASN A 381 -9.41 0.67 -9.94
N MET A 382 -8.62 -0.35 -10.28
CA MET A 382 -7.95 -1.21 -9.29
C MET A 382 -6.57 -0.66 -8.98
N ASP A 383 -6.23 -0.65 -7.68
CA ASP A 383 -4.93 -0.22 -7.19
C ASP A 383 -3.80 -1.17 -7.64
N ASP A 384 -2.67 -0.61 -8.07
CA ASP A 384 -1.47 -1.32 -8.50
C ASP A 384 -0.45 -1.57 -7.37
N ASN A 385 -0.71 -1.07 -6.16
CA ASN A 385 0.20 -1.22 -5.01
C ASN A 385 0.53 -2.69 -4.74
N LYS A 386 -0.44 -3.61 -4.89
CA LYS A 386 -0.21 -5.05 -4.74
C LYS A 386 0.78 -5.59 -5.77
N LEU A 387 0.73 -5.07 -6.99
CA LEU A 387 1.70 -5.42 -8.04
C LEU A 387 3.10 -4.89 -7.70
N PHE A 388 3.20 -3.70 -7.12
CA PHE A 388 4.46 -3.16 -6.61
C PHE A 388 5.07 -4.06 -5.52
N ILE A 389 4.27 -4.51 -4.54
CA ILE A 389 4.73 -5.44 -3.48
C ILE A 389 5.18 -6.77 -4.09
N LEU A 390 4.43 -7.34 -5.05
CA LEU A 390 4.85 -8.56 -5.76
C LEU A 390 6.20 -8.37 -6.46
N LYS A 391 6.43 -7.22 -7.11
CA LYS A 391 7.72 -6.91 -7.73
C LYS A 391 8.85 -6.94 -6.70
N LEU A 392 8.66 -6.31 -5.53
CA LEU A 392 9.67 -6.31 -4.47
C LEU A 392 9.98 -7.73 -3.97
N LEU A 393 8.96 -8.56 -3.74
CA LEU A 393 9.12 -9.94 -3.29
C LEU A 393 9.79 -10.84 -4.35
N SER A 394 9.75 -10.44 -5.62
CA SER A 394 10.25 -11.24 -6.74
C SER A 394 11.75 -11.12 -7.00
N TYR A 395 12.43 -10.10 -6.46
CA TYR A 395 13.80 -9.77 -6.84
C TYR A 395 14.83 -10.86 -6.51
N GLU A 396 14.62 -11.60 -5.42
CA GLU A 396 15.55 -12.65 -5.00
C GLU A 396 15.18 -14.04 -5.55
N GLU A 397 14.12 -14.11 -6.39
CA GLU A 397 13.62 -15.37 -6.93
C GLU A 397 14.12 -15.60 -8.38
N VAL A 398 14.51 -16.84 -8.65
CA VAL A 398 15.13 -17.21 -9.93
C VAL A 398 14.14 -17.77 -10.96
N SER A 399 12.97 -18.22 -10.53
CA SER A 399 11.96 -18.84 -11.40
C SER A 399 10.54 -18.57 -10.90
N ILE A 400 9.55 -18.76 -11.80
CA ILE A 400 8.12 -18.68 -11.42
C ILE A 400 7.82 -19.68 -10.29
N GLY A 401 8.35 -20.90 -10.37
CA GLY A 401 8.08 -21.93 -9.35
C GLY A 401 8.61 -21.54 -7.98
N SER A 402 9.86 -21.02 -7.89
CA SER A 402 10.42 -20.56 -6.63
C SER A 402 9.64 -19.38 -6.07
N PHE A 403 9.22 -18.44 -6.92
CA PHE A 403 8.44 -17.28 -6.50
C PHE A 403 7.05 -17.66 -5.95
N LEU A 404 6.32 -18.53 -6.65
CA LEU A 404 5.03 -19.03 -6.16
C LEU A 404 5.19 -19.78 -4.84
N GLY A 405 6.22 -20.63 -4.73
CA GLY A 405 6.56 -21.33 -3.48
C GLY A 405 6.93 -20.34 -2.36
N ARG A 406 7.63 -19.25 -2.66
CA ARG A 406 7.95 -18.21 -1.66
C ARG A 406 6.70 -17.47 -1.17
N LEU A 407 5.78 -17.12 -2.06
CA LEU A 407 4.50 -16.52 -1.67
C LEU A 407 3.69 -17.45 -0.77
N GLU A 408 3.62 -18.73 -1.10
CA GLU A 408 2.94 -19.75 -0.28
C GLU A 408 3.62 -19.94 1.08
N TYR A 409 4.94 -19.97 1.11
CA TYR A 409 5.70 -20.02 2.35
C TYR A 409 5.38 -18.84 3.26
N LEU A 410 5.43 -17.59 2.73
CA LEU A 410 5.13 -16.39 3.51
C LEU A 410 3.69 -16.40 4.04
N GLN A 411 2.74 -16.81 3.21
CA GLN A 411 1.33 -16.93 3.61
C GLN A 411 1.16 -17.92 4.77
N ASN A 412 1.73 -19.11 4.66
CA ASN A 412 1.61 -20.16 5.68
C ASN A 412 2.35 -19.76 6.96
N MET A 413 3.57 -19.25 6.84
CA MET A 413 4.37 -18.79 7.96
C MET A 413 3.63 -17.72 8.77
N LEU A 414 3.03 -16.72 8.11
CA LEU A 414 2.29 -15.67 8.80
C LEU A 414 1.00 -16.17 9.45
N ARG A 415 0.33 -17.18 8.87
CA ARG A 415 -0.83 -17.82 9.51
C ARG A 415 -0.46 -18.59 10.78
N GLU A 416 0.72 -19.20 10.83
CA GLU A 416 1.20 -20.04 11.92
C GLU A 416 2.06 -19.28 12.92
N LYS A 417 2.60 -18.12 12.53
CA LYS A 417 3.54 -17.36 13.34
C LYS A 417 2.87 -16.88 14.63
N ARG A 418 3.44 -17.32 15.75
CA ARG A 418 3.12 -16.77 17.07
C ARG A 418 3.92 -15.49 17.29
N PRO A 419 3.36 -14.48 17.98
CA PRO A 419 4.13 -13.32 18.37
C PRO A 419 5.42 -13.74 19.08
N ASP A 420 6.57 -13.27 18.60
CA ASP A 420 7.84 -13.44 19.31
C ASP A 420 7.92 -12.33 20.37
N TYR A 421 7.61 -12.70 21.61
CA TYR A 421 7.58 -11.75 22.72
C TYR A 421 8.97 -11.30 23.17
N ASP A 422 10.02 -12.00 22.78
CA ASP A 422 11.40 -11.69 23.19
C ASP A 422 12.05 -10.65 22.26
N SER A 423 11.44 -10.36 21.11
CA SER A 423 11.95 -9.33 20.20
C SER A 423 11.44 -7.94 20.55
N ASN A 424 12.38 -6.98 20.62
CA ASN A 424 12.08 -5.55 20.78
C ASN A 424 11.89 -4.83 19.44
N PHE A 425 12.01 -5.52 18.31
CA PHE A 425 11.70 -4.99 16.98
C PHE A 425 10.29 -5.36 16.56
N ILE A 426 9.41 -4.37 16.51
CA ILE A 426 7.96 -4.56 16.41
C ILE A 426 7.44 -4.07 15.06
N LEU A 427 6.68 -4.91 14.37
CA LEU A 427 5.97 -4.58 13.14
C LEU A 427 4.48 -4.45 13.46
N SER A 428 3.88 -3.29 13.18
CA SER A 428 2.47 -3.05 13.47
C SER A 428 1.84 -2.09 12.47
N THR A 429 0.58 -2.32 12.12
CA THR A 429 -0.19 -1.24 11.50
C THR A 429 -0.42 -0.12 12.53
N ILE A 430 -0.59 1.11 12.04
CA ILE A 430 -0.93 2.23 12.93
C ILE A 430 -2.23 1.95 13.68
N HIS A 431 -3.22 1.34 13.02
CA HIS A 431 -4.47 0.94 13.66
C HIS A 431 -4.26 -0.01 14.85
N SER A 432 -3.41 -1.03 14.66
CA SER A 432 -3.11 -2.01 15.73
C SER A 432 -2.19 -1.45 16.81
N SER A 433 -1.56 -0.31 16.59
CA SER A 433 -0.72 0.39 17.55
C SER A 433 -1.49 1.40 18.42
N LYS A 434 -2.77 1.66 18.11
CA LYS A 434 -3.61 2.55 18.94
C LYS A 434 -3.66 2.03 20.37
N GLY A 435 -3.53 2.93 21.34
CA GLY A 435 -3.44 2.58 22.78
C GLY A 435 -2.05 2.09 23.23
N LEU A 436 -1.14 1.78 22.30
CA LEU A 436 0.24 1.40 22.60
C LEU A 436 1.19 2.57 22.48
N GLU A 437 2.42 2.39 22.98
CA GLU A 437 3.49 3.39 22.90
C GLU A 437 4.84 2.68 22.85
N TYR A 438 5.81 3.27 22.15
CA TYR A 438 7.12 2.68 21.89
C TYR A 438 8.22 3.69 22.12
N GLU A 439 9.42 3.24 22.45
CA GLU A 439 10.55 4.12 22.65
C GLU A 439 10.96 4.84 21.36
N GLU A 440 11.14 4.05 20.29
CA GLU A 440 11.40 4.57 18.94
C GLU A 440 10.33 4.11 17.95
N VAL A 441 9.96 4.99 17.03
CA VAL A 441 8.97 4.70 15.98
C VAL A 441 9.53 5.10 14.62
N TYR A 442 9.39 4.18 13.65
CA TYR A 442 9.62 4.42 12.22
C TYR A 442 8.29 4.43 11.48
N LEU A 443 7.98 5.52 10.76
CA LEU A 443 6.80 5.62 9.89
C LEU A 443 7.19 5.30 8.44
N MET A 444 6.63 4.23 7.90
CA MET A 444 6.87 3.76 6.53
C MET A 444 5.91 4.41 5.52
N ASP A 445 6.33 4.34 4.24
CA ASP A 445 5.49 4.63 3.08
C ASP A 445 4.84 6.01 3.08
N VAL A 446 5.52 7.01 3.67
CA VAL A 446 5.01 8.38 3.79
C VAL A 446 5.13 9.08 2.43
N CYS A 447 4.25 8.71 1.50
CA CYS A 447 4.15 9.27 0.16
C CYS A 447 2.71 9.29 -0.34
N ASP A 448 2.40 10.28 -1.17
CA ASP A 448 1.06 10.49 -1.71
C ASP A 448 0.65 9.32 -2.62
N GLY A 449 -0.53 8.75 -2.38
CA GLY A 449 -1.05 7.56 -3.05
C GLY A 449 -0.79 6.25 -2.28
N VAL A 450 -0.08 6.32 -1.13
CA VAL A 450 0.11 5.18 -0.21
C VAL A 450 -0.23 5.60 1.22
N PHE A 451 0.43 6.64 1.73
CA PHE A 451 0.12 7.26 3.02
C PHE A 451 0.39 8.76 2.96
N PRO A 452 -0.63 9.54 2.71
CA PRO A 452 -2.06 9.21 2.56
C PRO A 452 -2.36 8.46 1.26
N ASP A 453 -3.35 7.56 1.32
CA ASP A 453 -3.87 6.81 0.17
C ASP A 453 -4.48 7.76 -0.88
N LYS A 454 -5.41 8.59 -0.45
CA LYS A 454 -6.03 9.61 -1.31
C LYS A 454 -5.61 11.00 -0.88
N VAL A 455 -5.19 11.82 -1.83
CA VAL A 455 -4.77 13.19 -1.56
C VAL A 455 -5.75 14.19 -2.17
N VAL A 456 -6.20 15.12 -1.35
CA VAL A 456 -7.11 16.18 -1.75
C VAL A 456 -6.35 17.47 -2.04
N TYR A 457 -5.95 17.65 -3.31
CA TYR A 457 -5.31 18.90 -3.75
C TYR A 457 -6.30 19.96 -4.23
N SER A 458 -7.54 19.57 -4.53
CA SER A 458 -8.52 20.45 -5.17
C SER A 458 -9.44 21.12 -4.16
N LYS A 459 -9.65 22.43 -4.33
CA LYS A 459 -10.73 23.14 -3.63
C LYS A 459 -12.12 22.62 -4.01
N LYS A 460 -12.23 21.88 -5.12
CA LYS A 460 -13.46 21.27 -5.65
C LYS A 460 -13.73 19.87 -5.09
N ALA A 461 -12.89 19.35 -4.20
CA ALA A 461 -13.11 18.07 -3.57
C ALA A 461 -14.45 18.02 -2.86
N THR A 462 -15.10 16.88 -2.96
CA THR A 462 -16.38 16.61 -2.28
C THR A 462 -16.21 16.67 -0.75
N PRO A 463 -17.28 16.86 0.00
CA PRO A 463 -17.25 16.77 1.46
C PRO A 463 -16.72 15.40 1.95
N GLN A 464 -17.07 14.32 1.25
CA GLN A 464 -16.64 12.97 1.59
C GLN A 464 -15.13 12.79 1.39
N GLU A 465 -14.58 13.18 0.24
CA GLU A 465 -13.12 13.13 0.00
C GLU A 465 -12.33 13.95 1.02
N LYS A 466 -12.86 15.08 1.46
CA LYS A 466 -12.23 15.88 2.53
C LYS A 466 -12.26 15.16 3.87
N LYS A 467 -13.37 14.50 4.20
CA LYS A 467 -13.52 13.73 5.44
C LYS A 467 -12.54 12.56 5.46
N GLU A 468 -12.42 11.83 4.36
CA GLU A 468 -11.46 10.72 4.21
C GLU A 468 -10.01 11.19 4.36
N PHE A 469 -9.67 12.33 3.75
CA PHE A 469 -8.31 12.89 3.89
C PHE A 469 -8.03 13.39 5.33
N GLU A 470 -9.03 13.92 6.03
CA GLU A 470 -8.90 14.26 7.45
C GLU A 470 -8.75 13.01 8.32
N GLU A 471 -9.36 11.87 7.95
CA GLU A 471 -9.18 10.59 8.62
C GLU A 471 -7.77 10.03 8.41
N GLU A 472 -7.22 10.07 7.18
CA GLU A 472 -5.82 9.73 6.92
C GLU A 472 -4.85 10.59 7.74
N ARG A 473 -5.16 11.89 7.90
CA ARG A 473 -4.35 12.78 8.73
C ARG A 473 -4.43 12.42 10.22
N ARG A 474 -5.60 11.99 10.72
CA ARG A 474 -5.72 11.45 12.08
C ARG A 474 -4.90 10.16 12.24
N LEU A 475 -4.94 9.29 11.25
CA LEU A 475 -4.15 8.06 11.27
C LEU A 475 -2.65 8.37 11.38
N PHE A 476 -2.16 9.31 10.59
CA PHE A 476 -0.76 9.73 10.67
C PHE A 476 -0.40 10.37 12.01
N TYR A 477 -1.28 11.23 12.53
CA TYR A 477 -1.16 11.83 13.86
C TYR A 477 -1.07 10.78 14.98
N VAL A 478 -1.93 9.75 14.91
CA VAL A 478 -1.87 8.61 15.84
C VAL A 478 -0.53 7.90 15.72
N GLY A 479 -0.04 7.65 14.51
CA GLY A 479 1.27 7.04 14.28
C GLY A 479 2.42 7.83 14.89
N MET A 480 2.46 9.15 14.69
CA MET A 480 3.46 10.03 15.28
C MET A 480 3.44 9.99 16.81
N THR A 481 2.24 10.03 17.40
CA THR A 481 2.07 10.09 18.87
C THR A 481 2.24 8.73 19.56
N ARG A 482 2.62 7.67 18.83
CA ARG A 482 3.06 6.41 19.46
C ARG A 482 4.50 6.47 19.96
N ALA A 483 5.30 7.40 19.46
CA ALA A 483 6.69 7.57 19.87
C ALA A 483 6.79 8.30 21.22
N LYS A 484 7.61 7.73 22.14
CA LYS A 484 7.97 8.39 23.41
C LYS A 484 9.15 9.34 23.21
N SER A 485 10.25 8.81 22.69
CA SER A 485 11.54 9.50 22.64
C SER A 485 11.94 9.91 21.25
N VAL A 486 11.91 9.00 20.27
CA VAL A 486 12.42 9.26 18.91
C VAL A 486 11.40 8.88 17.84
N LEU A 487 11.21 9.79 16.89
CA LEU A 487 10.36 9.56 15.72
C LEU A 487 11.18 9.67 14.45
N HIS A 488 11.16 8.62 13.65
CA HIS A 488 11.81 8.54 12.35
C HIS A 488 10.75 8.55 11.23
N ILE A 489 10.93 9.42 10.24
CA ILE A 489 10.02 9.55 9.10
C ILE A 489 10.84 9.45 7.81
N PHE A 490 10.46 8.54 6.91
CA PHE A 490 11.11 8.43 5.62
C PHE A 490 10.64 9.55 4.68
N ARG A 491 11.63 10.25 4.11
CA ARG A 491 11.42 11.24 3.05
C ARG A 491 11.94 10.65 1.75
N LEU A 492 11.04 10.42 0.81
CA LEU A 492 11.36 9.80 -0.47
C LEU A 492 11.61 10.88 -1.53
N SER A 493 12.78 10.86 -2.18
CA SER A 493 13.15 11.92 -3.14
C SER A 493 12.44 11.79 -4.49
N GLU A 494 12.03 10.60 -4.87
CA GLU A 494 11.29 10.32 -6.11
C GLU A 494 9.77 10.41 -5.92
N GLU A 495 9.28 10.45 -4.69
CA GLU A 495 7.87 10.41 -4.33
C GLU A 495 7.52 11.58 -3.41
N THR A 496 6.47 12.31 -3.73
CA THR A 496 6.06 13.48 -2.92
C THR A 496 5.24 13.04 -1.72
N SER A 497 5.25 13.84 -0.66
CA SER A 497 4.36 13.66 0.48
C SER A 497 3.71 14.98 0.88
N SER A 498 2.39 15.00 0.84
CA SER A 498 1.58 16.10 1.36
C SER A 498 1.73 16.22 2.87
N PHE A 499 1.79 15.11 3.59
CA PHE A 499 1.93 15.10 5.04
C PHE A 499 3.27 15.66 5.52
N ILE A 500 4.38 15.31 4.85
CA ILE A 500 5.68 15.90 5.17
C ILE A 500 5.68 17.42 4.95
N ARG A 501 4.97 17.92 3.93
CA ARG A 501 4.82 19.36 3.69
C ARG A 501 4.00 20.05 4.79
N GLU A 502 2.92 19.40 5.23
CA GLU A 502 2.04 19.93 6.29
C GLU A 502 2.72 19.94 7.68
N MET A 503 3.61 19.00 7.95
CA MET A 503 4.38 18.96 9.21
C MET A 503 5.44 20.05 9.31
N THR A 504 5.92 20.56 8.17
CA THR A 504 6.99 21.54 8.16
C THR A 504 6.37 22.93 8.36
N PRO A 505 6.52 23.56 9.54
CA PRO A 505 6.07 24.94 9.72
C PRO A 505 6.80 25.82 8.71
N VAL A 506 6.05 26.62 7.95
CA VAL A 506 6.62 27.64 7.07
C VAL A 506 7.25 28.69 7.98
N LYS A 507 8.50 28.48 8.39
CA LYS A 507 9.31 29.56 8.94
C LYS A 507 9.58 30.54 7.81
N VAL A 508 8.76 31.56 7.72
CA VAL A 508 9.16 32.79 7.07
C VAL A 508 10.18 33.46 8.01
N GLU A 509 11.43 33.01 7.96
CA GLU A 509 12.53 33.82 8.43
C GLU A 509 12.59 35.04 7.51
N ARG A 510 12.00 36.15 7.94
CA ARG A 510 12.38 37.47 7.40
C ARG A 510 13.83 37.68 7.82
N VAL A 511 14.73 37.27 6.94
CA VAL A 511 16.10 37.76 6.98
C VAL A 511 16.01 39.24 6.58
N GLU A 512 16.10 40.13 7.55
CA GLU A 512 16.25 41.56 7.27
C GLU A 512 17.51 41.72 6.41
N GLY A 513 17.34 42.14 5.15
CA GLY A 513 18.46 42.49 4.26
C GLY A 513 18.57 41.78 2.92
N VAL A 514 17.72 40.81 2.60
CA VAL A 514 17.73 40.15 1.25
C VAL A 514 16.57 40.68 0.42
N LYS A 515 16.91 41.32 -0.71
CA LYS A 515 15.91 41.79 -1.69
C LYS A 515 15.09 40.62 -2.26
N PRO A 516 13.79 40.83 -2.57
CA PRO A 516 12.84 39.76 -2.96
C PRO A 516 13.14 39.01 -4.27
N ASP A 517 14.15 39.39 -5.02
CA ASP A 517 14.39 38.89 -6.38
C ASP A 517 15.25 37.64 -6.48
N SER A 518 15.70 37.05 -5.37
CA SER A 518 16.61 35.87 -5.40
C SER A 518 15.96 34.51 -5.09
N LEU A 519 14.66 34.46 -4.84
CA LEU A 519 13.92 33.21 -4.59
C LEU A 519 12.95 32.92 -5.74
N LYS A 520 13.49 32.61 -6.90
CA LYS A 520 12.69 31.95 -7.96
C LYS A 520 12.69 30.45 -7.71
N LEU A 521 11.56 29.94 -7.22
CA LEU A 521 11.21 28.53 -7.29
C LEU A 521 11.18 28.08 -8.75
N PRO A 522 11.72 26.92 -9.12
CA PRO A 522 11.68 26.43 -10.50
C PRO A 522 10.23 26.20 -10.91
N ASN A 523 9.79 26.94 -11.92
CA ASN A 523 8.48 26.81 -12.53
C ASN A 523 8.31 25.45 -13.21
N ARG A 524 7.22 24.81 -12.89
CA ARG A 524 6.63 23.63 -13.55
C ARG A 524 6.56 23.88 -15.07
N VAL A 525 7.23 23.05 -15.84
CA VAL A 525 7.18 23.07 -17.30
C VAL A 525 5.79 22.66 -17.75
N LYS A 526 5.00 23.62 -18.24
CA LYS A 526 3.80 23.36 -19.05
C LYS A 526 4.27 22.99 -20.45
N ARG A 527 3.85 21.84 -20.95
CA ARG A 527 3.88 21.56 -22.39
C ARG A 527 3.03 22.59 -23.09
N GLN A 528 3.61 23.33 -24.02
CA GLN A 528 2.93 24.06 -25.07
C GLN A 528 3.62 23.78 -26.39
N ASP A 529 2.77 23.66 -27.39
CA ASP A 529 3.01 23.29 -28.76
C ASP A 529 4.02 24.19 -29.49
N GLU A 530 4.64 23.55 -30.46
CA GLU A 530 5.57 24.11 -31.44
C GLU A 530 5.04 25.34 -32.17
N LYS A 531 5.86 26.39 -32.25
CA LYS A 531 5.98 27.25 -33.45
C LYS A 531 7.41 27.76 -33.56
N ARG A 532 7.99 27.46 -34.73
CA ARG A 532 9.25 27.95 -35.28
C ARG A 532 9.35 29.46 -35.24
N VAL A 533 10.51 30.02 -34.88
CA VAL A 533 11.14 31.14 -35.59
C VAL A 533 12.64 31.12 -35.34
N GLU A 534 13.38 31.42 -36.40
CA GLU A 534 14.84 31.45 -36.58
C GLU A 534 15.57 32.58 -35.81
N GLY A 535 16.83 32.30 -35.48
CA GLY A 535 17.93 33.25 -35.63
C GLY A 535 18.42 33.98 -34.40
N THR A 536 19.59 33.72 -33.91
CA THR A 536 20.84 34.49 -34.04
C THR A 536 21.87 34.06 -32.95
N LYS A 537 23.13 34.13 -33.36
CA LYS A 537 24.37 33.71 -32.71
C LYS A 537 24.85 34.62 -31.56
N GLN A 538 25.79 34.06 -30.80
CA GLN A 538 26.84 34.64 -29.91
C GLN A 538 26.40 34.76 -28.45
N ASP A 539 27.18 34.38 -27.42
CA ASP A 539 28.60 34.45 -27.22
C ASP A 539 29.11 33.53 -26.12
N GLN A 540 30.40 33.27 -26.12
CA GLN A 540 31.14 32.35 -25.24
C GLN A 540 31.43 32.96 -23.86
N GLY A 541 31.32 32.14 -22.82
CA GLY A 541 31.81 32.48 -21.48
C GLY A 541 32.22 31.24 -20.68
N LYS A 542 33.48 30.85 -20.78
CA LYS A 542 34.12 29.77 -19.98
C LYS A 542 34.29 30.25 -18.55
N ILE A 543 33.74 29.52 -17.56
CA ILE A 543 34.22 29.60 -16.18
C ILE A 543 34.65 28.18 -15.73
N ARG A 544 35.93 28.06 -15.45
CA ARG A 544 36.57 26.90 -14.79
C ARG A 544 36.27 26.95 -13.30
N LEU A 545 35.80 25.88 -12.73
CA LEU A 545 35.87 25.63 -11.29
C LEU A 545 36.73 24.39 -11.03
N LYS A 546 37.66 24.56 -10.09
CA LYS A 546 38.60 23.54 -9.63
C LYS A 546 37.92 22.52 -8.71
N PRO A 547 38.35 21.27 -8.65
CA PRO A 547 37.83 20.27 -7.75
C PRO A 547 38.40 20.42 -6.32
N ASN A 548 37.55 20.28 -5.32
CA ASN A 548 37.93 20.11 -3.92
C ASN A 548 38.01 18.63 -3.58
N ASN A 549 39.14 18.25 -2.99
CA ASN A 549 39.44 16.94 -2.43
C ASN A 549 38.44 16.53 -1.34
N THR A 550 37.98 15.28 -1.40
CA THR A 550 37.45 14.59 -0.24
C THR A 550 38.21 13.29 -0.05
N GLU A 551 38.77 13.14 1.14
CA GLU A 551 39.66 12.06 1.54
C GLU A 551 38.99 10.70 1.60
N LEU A 552 39.67 9.69 1.09
CA LEU A 552 39.32 8.27 1.20
C LEU A 552 39.79 7.72 2.56
N TYR A 553 38.92 7.20 3.36
CA TYR A 553 39.27 6.31 4.47
C TYR A 553 39.39 4.88 3.98
N SER A 554 40.61 4.37 3.98
CA SER A 554 40.91 2.96 3.73
C SER A 554 40.79 2.14 5.02
N VAL A 555 40.02 1.09 5.01
CA VAL A 555 40.00 0.05 6.04
C VAL A 555 40.76 -1.17 5.53
N LYS A 556 41.83 -1.56 6.26
CA LYS A 556 42.70 -2.68 5.97
C LYS A 556 41.97 -4.02 6.11
N SER A 557 42.19 -4.88 5.11
CA SER A 557 41.77 -6.27 5.05
C SER A 557 42.59 -7.17 5.98
N GLY A 558 41.94 -8.02 6.75
CA GLY A 558 42.50 -9.21 7.37
C GLY A 558 42.15 -10.45 6.54
N SER A 559 43.15 -11.25 6.26
CA SER A 559 43.15 -12.41 5.36
C SER A 559 42.43 -13.64 5.97
N ALA A 560 41.52 -14.24 5.22
CA ALA A 560 41.21 -15.68 5.26
C ALA A 560 40.83 -16.16 3.86
N GLN A 561 41.41 -17.27 3.42
CA GLN A 561 41.27 -17.82 2.06
C GLN A 561 39.84 -18.43 1.86
N PRO A 562 39.33 -18.39 0.62
CA PRO A 562 38.00 -18.86 0.29
C PRO A 562 37.98 -20.27 -0.27
N ASP A 563 36.93 -20.98 0.06
CA ASP A 563 36.49 -22.19 -0.63
C ASP A 563 35.72 -21.82 -1.89
N GLN A 564 35.99 -22.56 -2.96
CA GLN A 564 35.46 -22.31 -4.30
C GLN A 564 34.09 -22.93 -4.44
N THR A 565 33.06 -22.13 -4.76
CA THR A 565 32.02 -22.51 -5.75
C THR A 565 31.04 -21.35 -5.98
N LEU A 566 30.80 -21.07 -7.29
CA LEU A 566 29.77 -20.22 -7.88
C LEU A 566 29.94 -18.69 -7.73
N ARG A 567 30.66 -18.12 -8.68
CA ARG A 567 30.71 -16.69 -8.99
C ARG A 567 29.47 -16.26 -9.79
N SER A 568 28.60 -15.47 -9.19
CA SER A 568 27.87 -14.42 -9.90
C SER A 568 28.81 -13.20 -9.97
N THR A 569 29.34 -12.93 -11.13
CA THR A 569 30.20 -11.75 -11.38
C THR A 569 29.34 -10.49 -11.26
N GLU A 570 29.49 -9.76 -10.16
CA GLU A 570 29.08 -8.37 -10.07
C GLU A 570 29.97 -7.57 -11.05
N ILE A 571 29.35 -7.12 -12.14
CA ILE A 571 29.99 -6.21 -13.09
C ILE A 571 30.07 -4.85 -12.42
N GLN A 572 31.24 -4.37 -12.05
CA GLN A 572 31.46 -2.99 -11.63
C GLN A 572 31.66 -2.11 -12.87
N LEU A 573 30.85 -1.06 -13.03
CA LEU A 573 31.04 -0.09 -14.10
C LEU A 573 32.29 0.75 -13.81
N VAL A 574 33.28 0.69 -14.69
CA VAL A 574 34.48 1.52 -14.60
C VAL A 574 34.50 2.51 -15.77
N ILE A 575 34.69 3.80 -15.46
CA ILE A 575 34.80 4.84 -16.49
C ILE A 575 36.09 4.54 -17.31
N GLY A 576 35.96 4.53 -18.62
CA GLY A 576 37.03 4.17 -19.54
C GLY A 576 36.95 2.73 -20.08
N GLU A 577 36.12 1.86 -19.50
CA GLU A 577 35.87 0.52 -20.03
C GLU A 577 35.18 0.54 -21.38
N ARG A 578 35.56 -0.38 -22.26
CA ARG A 578 34.89 -0.58 -23.54
C ARG A 578 33.70 -1.51 -23.39
N VAL A 579 32.60 -1.12 -24.01
CA VAL A 579 31.37 -1.88 -24.04
C VAL A 579 30.89 -2.06 -25.46
N GLU A 580 30.26 -3.18 -25.72
CA GLU A 580 29.56 -3.47 -26.97
C GLU A 580 28.05 -3.52 -26.71
N GLN A 581 27.30 -2.89 -27.61
CA GLN A 581 25.83 -2.93 -27.58
C GLN A 581 25.28 -3.21 -28.98
N MET A 582 24.48 -4.25 -29.12
CA MET A 582 23.99 -4.79 -30.40
C MET A 582 23.44 -3.73 -31.38
N LYS A 583 22.83 -2.67 -30.87
CA LYS A 583 22.19 -1.63 -31.69
C LYS A 583 23.13 -0.49 -32.08
N TYR A 584 24.12 -0.20 -31.22
CA TYR A 584 24.95 1.00 -31.34
C TYR A 584 26.43 0.69 -31.59
N GLY A 585 26.85 -0.59 -31.50
CA GLY A 585 28.22 -1.05 -31.68
C GLY A 585 29.10 -0.87 -30.46
N MET A 586 30.39 -0.64 -30.71
CA MET A 586 31.42 -0.44 -29.71
C MET A 586 31.40 1.00 -29.18
N GLY A 587 31.70 1.16 -27.87
CA GLY A 587 31.81 2.47 -27.25
C GLY A 587 32.59 2.40 -25.93
N VAL A 588 32.77 3.54 -25.28
CA VAL A 588 33.48 3.69 -24.01
C VAL A 588 32.58 4.31 -22.97
N ILE A 589 32.58 3.80 -21.76
CA ILE A 589 31.88 4.39 -20.63
C ILE A 589 32.53 5.72 -20.27
N SER A 590 31.86 6.83 -20.50
CA SER A 590 32.36 8.17 -20.24
C SER A 590 31.96 8.74 -18.88
N ASP A 591 30.88 8.27 -18.31
CA ASP A 591 30.41 8.67 -17.00
C ASP A 591 29.57 7.53 -16.37
N ALA A 592 29.67 7.35 -15.05
CA ALA A 592 28.90 6.35 -14.33
C ALA A 592 28.56 6.87 -12.92
N VAL A 593 27.27 6.86 -12.59
CA VAL A 593 26.75 7.26 -11.28
C VAL A 593 25.94 6.10 -10.72
N TYR A 594 26.46 5.48 -9.68
CA TYR A 594 25.68 4.50 -8.91
C TYR A 594 24.67 5.20 -8.02
N HIS A 595 23.54 4.62 -7.89
CA HIS A 595 22.55 5.03 -6.89
C HIS A 595 23.01 4.61 -5.48
N ALA A 596 22.34 5.14 -4.45
CA ALA A 596 22.70 4.89 -3.06
C ALA A 596 22.58 3.40 -2.63
N ASP A 597 21.92 2.57 -3.45
CA ASP A 597 21.82 1.12 -3.25
C ASP A 597 23.11 0.36 -3.65
N GLY A 598 24.03 1.02 -4.35
CA GLY A 598 25.27 0.43 -4.88
C GLY A 598 25.04 -0.67 -5.93
N ILE A 599 23.79 -0.95 -6.31
CA ILE A 599 23.39 -2.06 -7.17
C ILE A 599 22.83 -1.55 -8.50
N THR A 600 22.18 -0.38 -8.49
CA THR A 600 21.64 0.26 -9.70
C THR A 600 22.37 1.57 -9.99
N GLY A 601 22.33 2.03 -11.23
CA GLY A 601 23.01 3.26 -11.62
C GLY A 601 22.59 3.76 -12.99
N LYS A 602 23.12 4.94 -13.34
CA LYS A 602 23.09 5.49 -14.70
C LYS A 602 24.50 5.62 -15.19
N PHE A 603 24.72 5.29 -16.45
CA PHE A 603 26.03 5.50 -17.07
C PHE A 603 25.86 5.97 -18.51
N THR A 604 26.84 6.70 -18.96
CA THR A 604 26.90 7.28 -20.32
C THR A 604 27.94 6.53 -21.13
N VAL A 605 27.59 6.16 -22.35
CA VAL A 605 28.50 5.55 -23.32
C VAL A 605 28.66 6.48 -24.51
N ILE A 606 29.91 6.76 -24.86
CA ILE A 606 30.25 7.40 -26.14
C ILE A 606 30.68 6.28 -27.09
N PHE A 607 29.86 6.03 -28.10
CA PHE A 607 30.09 5.02 -29.12
C PHE A 607 31.14 5.49 -30.13
N ASP A 608 31.83 4.55 -30.76
CA ASP A 608 32.84 4.83 -31.80
C ASP A 608 32.25 5.61 -32.99
N SER A 609 30.95 5.56 -33.18
CA SER A 609 30.19 6.38 -34.13
C SER A 609 30.04 7.87 -33.75
N GLY A 610 30.54 8.28 -32.56
CA GLY A 610 30.37 9.61 -32.00
C GLY A 610 29.02 9.84 -31.32
N LEU A 611 28.18 8.81 -31.23
CA LEU A 611 26.85 8.90 -30.58
C LEU A 611 27.01 8.74 -29.06
N GLU A 612 26.44 9.68 -28.29
CA GLU A 612 26.39 9.61 -26.85
C GLU A 612 25.02 9.14 -26.38
N LYS A 613 24.96 8.14 -25.47
CA LYS A 613 23.74 7.57 -24.91
C LYS A 613 23.85 7.27 -23.43
N ASN A 614 22.76 7.52 -22.72
CA ASN A 614 22.60 7.19 -21.30
C ASN A 614 21.89 5.85 -21.15
N PHE A 615 22.42 5.01 -20.26
CA PHE A 615 21.92 3.68 -19.96
C PHE A 615 21.67 3.52 -18.46
N LEU A 616 20.82 2.57 -18.11
CA LEU A 616 20.56 2.18 -16.73
C LEU A 616 21.32 0.89 -16.42
N TYR A 617 22.09 0.88 -15.33
CA TYR A 617 22.73 -0.30 -14.79
C TYR A 617 21.83 -0.94 -13.72
N PRO A 618 21.66 -2.29 -13.67
CA PRO A 618 22.26 -3.29 -14.56
C PRO A 618 21.46 -3.56 -15.85
N VAL A 619 20.39 -2.83 -16.10
CA VAL A 619 19.40 -3.09 -17.18
C VAL A 619 20.07 -3.18 -18.57
N ALA A 620 21.01 -2.29 -18.86
CA ALA A 620 21.68 -2.30 -20.17
C ALA A 620 22.45 -3.61 -20.44
N PHE A 621 23.09 -4.17 -19.40
CA PHE A 621 23.79 -5.46 -19.51
C PHE A 621 22.82 -6.63 -19.61
N GLN A 622 21.70 -6.57 -18.92
CA GLN A 622 20.63 -7.55 -19.07
C GLN A 622 19.98 -7.52 -20.46
N MET A 623 20.05 -6.35 -21.14
CA MET A 623 19.54 -6.16 -22.51
C MET A 623 20.60 -6.41 -23.60
N GLY A 624 21.72 -7.07 -23.27
CA GLY A 624 22.71 -7.51 -24.22
C GLY A 624 23.89 -6.56 -24.43
N MET A 625 24.08 -5.57 -23.55
CA MET A 625 25.36 -4.86 -23.47
C MET A 625 26.40 -5.75 -22.79
N ARG A 626 27.63 -5.76 -23.24
CA ARG A 626 28.74 -6.50 -22.62
C ARG A 626 29.99 -5.63 -22.48
N ILE A 627 30.77 -5.89 -21.44
CA ILE A 627 32.11 -5.32 -21.32
C ILE A 627 33.05 -6.12 -22.26
N VAL A 628 33.88 -5.41 -22.96
CA VAL A 628 34.86 -6.01 -23.90
C VAL A 628 36.25 -5.87 -23.30
N THR A 629 36.89 -6.99 -23.02
CA THR A 629 38.27 -7.02 -22.46
C THR A 629 39.31 -6.78 -23.52
N GLU A 630 40.48 -6.25 -23.13
CA GLU A 630 41.58 -5.94 -24.07
C GLU A 630 42.08 -7.17 -24.87
N GLU A 631 41.91 -8.39 -24.37
CA GLU A 631 42.23 -9.63 -25.09
C GLU A 631 41.28 -9.90 -26.30
N GLU A 632 40.09 -9.36 -26.29
CA GLU A 632 39.14 -9.52 -27.41
C GLU A 632 39.36 -8.49 -28.53
N THR A 633 39.94 -7.31 -28.21
CA THR A 633 40.23 -6.26 -29.19
C THR A 633 41.47 -6.51 -30.03
N GLY A 634 42.35 -7.43 -29.58
CA GLY A 634 43.60 -7.78 -30.29
C GLY A 634 43.49 -8.77 -31.45
N LYS A 635 42.29 -9.35 -31.70
CA LYS A 635 42.09 -10.40 -32.73
C LYS A 635 41.53 -9.92 -34.07
N GLU A 636 41.05 -8.67 -34.16
CA GLU A 636 40.50 -8.12 -35.43
C GLU A 636 41.52 -7.32 -36.29
N GLY A 637 42.80 -7.30 -35.90
CA GLY A 637 43.84 -6.60 -36.63
C GLY A 637 44.68 -7.46 -37.58
N GLN A 638 44.39 -8.78 -37.76
CA GLN A 638 45.08 -9.67 -38.70
C GLN A 638 44.11 -10.66 -39.34
N ALA A 639 43.37 -10.21 -40.34
CA ALA A 639 42.80 -11.05 -41.40
C ALA A 639 42.51 -10.20 -42.63
#